data_90fb8bb13371d1cf1eba9e7f98cf698b
#
_entry.id   90fb8bb13371d1cf1eba9e7f98cf698b
#
_cell.length_a   1.000
_cell.length_b   1.000
_cell.length_c   1.000
_cell.angle_alpha   90.00
_cell.angle_beta   90.00
_cell.angle_gamma   90.00
#
_symmetry.space_group_name_H-M   'P 1'
#
loop_
_entity.id
_entity.type
_entity.pdbx_description
1 polymer ?
#
loop_
_entity_poly.entity_id
_entity_poly.type
_entity_poly.pdbx_seq_one_letter_code
_entity_poly.pdbx_strand_id
1 'polypeptide(L)'
;MNSSWVKRIYRSKLLCSNLPLWSLCLILLANLEVKAEEKVLKFNEINNHLASDNASNTTNRAIAPTLKNQLTSAVVVNQIQKTRQTVSTSAKDLLAQQNPVTRVTGVEVKQTDRGLEVILKTAAGGERLVPLILPEGNKLAIDILDATLALPTGNKFRETNPTPGIQEVRLTKIDESSIRLTITGDKNAPSAEVIPSPQNLVLSVNLQGNTAQQTPDREIEIIATGEGQDNGYSVLNSSAATRTDTPIRDVPQSIQVVPQEVLQDQQITRLDEAVRNVSGVTFGGTDLGRNLQFNIRGFDEAPILRNGFRQFSADVVTETANLERVEVLKGPASVLYGEIEPGGLINLVTKKPTPEPFYQFEAQFGSRNFISPSLDISGPLTEDGDVLYRLNTLYRSSDDLQDVDQNIERFYISPVVTWKIGDRTDLNFELEYFNEDRPPSFGLPAIDDEIADVPPDRITNEPDDVGEEEYFSAGYDLEHRFNDKWKLRNAFRFTQQNALLETAFPFAIDESTGTVTRFWAAQPQEGESYSLQTSTEGKFATGKLEHEVLFGLDLNLTEDNFNDLIRLDQETPLELDLFNPVYGNSPRPDFDTLPLISDRQTETRRLGIFAQDRVSFTENFFLLGGLRYDTVKQIITDNLEQTEVSSTNDALIPRVGVVYKPLKPVSLYASYSQSFAPSEETTADGEALEPEKGAGWELGVKSELLKGKLFTTLAYFNITKQNVATEDPNDPFSFVTTGEQQSQGIEMDVTGEILPGWKAIASYAYIDAEVTEDNLIEVGNRLNNAPENSASFWTTYKIPRGDLQGLGLGVGFNFVGERQGDLDNSFKLDSYFLTNAALFYER
;
A
#
# COMPACT_ATOMS: atom_id res chain seq x y z
N MET A 1 18.17 -33.99 3.41
CA MET A 1 19.12 -33.15 4.16
C MET A 1 20.49 -33.33 3.52
N ASN A 2 20.86 -32.55 2.54
CA ASN A 2 22.14 -32.62 1.85
C ASN A 2 23.04 -31.45 2.26
N SER A 3 24.25 -31.77 2.64
CA SER A 3 25.23 -30.97 3.35
C SER A 3 26.08 -30.03 2.46
N SER A 4 25.53 -29.47 1.39
CA SER A 4 26.26 -28.56 0.49
C SER A 4 26.14 -27.05 0.83
N TRP A 5 25.22 -26.67 1.69
CA TRP A 5 24.89 -25.27 2.01
C TRP A 5 25.88 -24.56 2.95
N VAL A 6 26.61 -25.29 3.74
CA VAL A 6 27.52 -24.70 4.78
C VAL A 6 28.84 -24.16 4.21
N LYS A 7 29.21 -24.48 2.99
CA LYS A 7 30.52 -24.13 2.42
C LYS A 7 30.64 -22.80 1.69
N ARG A 8 29.55 -22.11 1.36
CA ARG A 8 29.58 -20.82 0.61
C ARG A 8 29.65 -19.56 1.50
N ILE A 9 29.29 -19.62 2.76
CA ILE A 9 29.25 -18.45 3.67
C ILE A 9 30.63 -17.99 4.22
N TYR A 10 31.71 -18.70 3.96
CA TYR A 10 32.99 -18.46 4.64
C TYR A 10 34.08 -17.74 3.81
N ARG A 11 33.75 -16.96 2.77
CA ARG A 11 34.78 -16.28 1.97
C ARG A 11 34.64 -14.76 1.77
N SER A 12 33.89 -14.05 2.57
CA SER A 12 33.95 -12.56 2.57
C SER A 12 34.27 -12.06 3.99
N LYS A 13 35.51 -12.08 4.35
CA LYS A 13 36.07 -11.39 5.52
C LYS A 13 36.83 -10.15 5.10
N LEU A 14 36.50 -9.06 5.79
CA LEU A 14 37.26 -7.83 6.07
C LEU A 14 37.20 -6.68 5.06
N LEU A 15 36.59 -5.57 5.47
CA LEU A 15 37.28 -4.33 5.88
C LEU A 15 36.26 -3.22 6.09
N CYS A 16 35.86 -2.98 7.33
CA CYS A 16 35.22 -1.73 7.73
C CYS A 16 36.05 -1.10 8.85
N SER A 17 36.80 -0.07 8.54
CA SER A 17 37.24 0.90 9.53
C SER A 17 37.45 2.26 8.86
N ASN A 18 36.64 3.25 9.31
CA ASN A 18 36.81 4.70 9.15
C ASN A 18 36.83 5.31 7.74
N LEU A 19 35.62 5.48 7.16
CA LEU A 19 35.43 6.41 6.04
C LEU A 19 34.14 7.22 6.26
N PRO A 20 34.13 8.53 5.98
CA PRO A 20 32.94 9.36 6.13
C PRO A 20 31.87 9.02 5.07
N LEU A 21 30.59 9.14 5.43
CA LEU A 21 29.42 8.75 4.64
C LEU A 21 29.40 9.22 3.18
N TRP A 22 30.06 10.33 2.86
CA TRP A 22 30.16 10.85 1.48
C TRP A 22 31.03 9.98 0.55
N SER A 23 31.97 9.21 1.11
CA SER A 23 32.81 8.30 0.33
C SER A 23 32.10 7.03 -0.08
N LEU A 24 31.03 6.62 0.62
CA LEU A 24 30.26 5.42 0.29
C LEU A 24 29.44 5.60 -1.00
N CYS A 25 28.84 6.77 -1.20
CA CYS A 25 28.09 7.07 -2.44
C CYS A 25 29.00 7.12 -3.69
N LEU A 26 30.20 7.66 -3.55
CA LEU A 26 31.18 7.70 -4.64
C LEU A 26 31.81 6.33 -4.91
N ILE A 27 32.01 5.50 -3.90
CA ILE A 27 32.52 4.13 -4.04
C ILE A 27 31.46 3.21 -4.68
N LEU A 28 30.17 3.40 -4.38
CA LEU A 28 29.07 2.66 -5.03
C LEU A 28 28.94 3.03 -6.51
N LEU A 29 29.03 4.31 -6.86
CA LEU A 29 29.04 4.74 -8.25
C LEU A 29 30.28 4.26 -9.03
N ALA A 30 31.46 4.28 -8.42
CA ALA A 30 32.70 3.78 -9.03
C ALA A 30 32.71 2.25 -9.15
N ASN A 31 32.10 1.51 -8.24
CA ASN A 31 32.00 0.05 -8.32
C ASN A 31 30.95 -0.41 -9.37
N LEU A 32 29.94 0.41 -9.67
CA LEU A 32 29.01 0.14 -10.77
C LEU A 32 29.70 0.25 -12.13
N GLU A 33 30.58 1.25 -12.33
CA GLU A 33 31.38 1.36 -13.55
C GLU A 33 32.47 0.26 -13.66
N VAL A 34 33.15 -0.10 -12.57
CA VAL A 34 34.20 -1.11 -12.56
C VAL A 34 33.68 -2.52 -12.79
N LYS A 35 32.48 -2.87 -12.27
CA LYS A 35 31.85 -4.16 -12.58
C LYS A 35 31.42 -4.28 -14.04
N ALA A 36 30.98 -3.19 -14.65
CA ALA A 36 30.63 -3.16 -16.08
C ALA A 36 31.89 -3.36 -16.94
N GLU A 37 33.00 -2.69 -16.65
CA GLU A 37 34.26 -2.86 -17.38
C GLU A 37 34.92 -4.23 -17.17
N GLU A 38 34.79 -4.84 -16.01
CA GLU A 38 35.37 -6.18 -15.74
C GLU A 38 34.60 -7.31 -16.45
N LYS A 39 33.28 -7.20 -16.61
CA LYS A 39 32.49 -8.13 -17.43
C LYS A 39 32.82 -8.01 -18.92
N VAL A 40 32.96 -6.78 -19.44
CA VAL A 40 33.34 -6.51 -20.83
C VAL A 40 34.75 -7.03 -21.16
N LEU A 41 35.71 -6.95 -20.27
CA LEU A 41 37.06 -7.48 -20.46
C LEU A 41 37.10 -9.02 -20.47
N LYS A 42 36.30 -9.68 -19.65
CA LYS A 42 36.17 -11.16 -19.66
C LYS A 42 35.45 -11.67 -20.91
N PHE A 43 34.49 -10.92 -21.43
CA PHE A 43 33.77 -11.27 -22.66
C PHE A 43 34.69 -11.21 -23.88
N ASN A 44 35.60 -10.24 -23.95
CA ASN A 44 36.57 -10.13 -25.04
C ASN A 44 37.69 -11.20 -25.02
N GLU A 45 37.98 -11.81 -23.85
CA GLU A 45 38.94 -12.93 -23.78
C GLU A 45 38.33 -14.27 -24.21
N ILE A 46 37.03 -14.47 -24.03
CA ILE A 46 36.31 -15.70 -24.41
C ILE A 46 36.06 -15.72 -25.92
N ASN A 47 35.73 -14.59 -26.53
CA ASN A 47 35.47 -14.50 -27.99
C ASN A 47 36.71 -14.70 -28.84
N ASN A 48 37.92 -14.51 -28.33
CA ASN A 48 39.15 -14.77 -29.05
C ASN A 48 39.58 -16.25 -29.05
N HIS A 49 38.88 -17.12 -28.31
CA HIS A 49 39.17 -18.56 -28.28
C HIS A 49 38.18 -19.42 -29.07
N LEU A 50 37.02 -18.87 -29.51
CA LEU A 50 35.96 -19.61 -30.20
C LEU A 50 35.89 -19.33 -31.73
N ALA A 51 36.80 -18.52 -32.26
CA ALA A 51 36.82 -18.14 -33.69
C ALA A 51 37.56 -19.11 -34.62
N SER A 52 37.82 -20.34 -34.20
CA SER A 52 38.51 -21.31 -35.02
C SER A 52 37.89 -22.71 -35.02
N ASP A 53 36.62 -22.88 -35.36
CA ASP A 53 36.14 -24.13 -35.95
C ASP A 53 34.60 -24.07 -36.13
N ASN A 54 34.21 -24.01 -37.34
CA ASN A 54 33.15 -24.69 -38.02
C ASN A 54 32.39 -23.83 -39.03
N ALA A 55 32.77 -24.04 -40.26
CA ALA A 55 31.92 -23.78 -41.40
C ALA A 55 31.23 -25.10 -41.79
N SER A 56 29.92 -25.13 -41.77
CA SER A 56 29.03 -25.80 -42.72
C SER A 56 27.77 -26.40 -42.06
N ASN A 57 26.65 -25.82 -42.25
CA ASN A 57 25.48 -26.37 -42.93
C ASN A 57 24.22 -25.57 -42.59
N THR A 58 23.78 -24.90 -43.66
CA THR A 58 22.49 -24.26 -43.78
C THR A 58 21.37 -25.29 -43.86
N THR A 59 20.35 -25.15 -43.04
CA THR A 59 18.94 -25.33 -43.49
C THR A 59 18.03 -24.52 -42.56
N ASN A 60 17.56 -23.42 -43.13
CA ASN A 60 16.45 -22.65 -42.61
C ASN A 60 15.19 -23.49 -42.45
N ARG A 61 14.61 -23.48 -41.28
CA ARG A 61 13.15 -23.61 -41.10
C ARG A 61 12.74 -22.64 -40.02
N ALA A 62 12.17 -21.53 -40.44
CA ALA A 62 11.42 -20.63 -39.59
C ALA A 62 10.31 -21.42 -38.92
N ILE A 63 10.28 -21.42 -37.57
CA ILE A 63 9.17 -21.82 -36.77
C ILE A 63 8.73 -20.54 -36.04
N ALA A 64 7.47 -20.28 -36.21
CA ALA A 64 6.76 -19.03 -36.04
C ALA A 64 6.80 -18.44 -34.64
N PRO A 65 6.66 -17.12 -34.54
CA PRO A 65 6.44 -16.38 -33.28
C PRO A 65 4.99 -16.43 -32.81
N THR A 66 4.26 -17.49 -33.03
CA THR A 66 2.81 -17.63 -32.72
C THR A 66 2.53 -17.84 -31.21
N LEU A 67 3.56 -18.05 -30.41
CA LEU A 67 3.39 -18.37 -28.98
C LEU A 67 3.20 -17.16 -28.05
N LYS A 68 3.55 -15.95 -28.51
CA LYS A 68 3.60 -14.77 -27.61
C LYS A 68 2.26 -14.06 -27.40
N ASN A 69 1.28 -14.24 -28.31
CA ASN A 69 0.05 -13.45 -28.32
C ASN A 69 -1.20 -14.15 -27.81
N GLN A 70 -1.12 -15.35 -27.24
CA GLN A 70 -2.30 -16.06 -26.72
C GLN A 70 -2.36 -16.23 -25.20
N LEU A 71 -1.44 -15.63 -24.45
CA LEU A 71 -1.36 -15.83 -22.99
C LEU A 71 -1.97 -14.70 -22.15
N THR A 72 -2.66 -13.75 -22.77
CA THR A 72 -3.40 -12.71 -22.02
C THR A 72 -4.88 -12.89 -22.25
N SER A 73 -5.59 -13.52 -21.37
CA SER A 73 -7.01 -13.27 -21.04
C SER A 73 -7.72 -14.39 -20.31
N ALA A 74 -8.54 -13.99 -19.44
CA ALA A 74 -9.77 -14.61 -18.91
C ALA A 74 -9.63 -15.37 -17.56
N VAL A 75 -10.51 -15.39 -16.60
CA VAL A 75 -11.96 -15.39 -16.54
C VAL A 75 -12.47 -15.63 -15.12
N VAL A 76 -13.61 -15.39 -14.57
CA VAL A 76 -14.90 -15.94 -14.37
C VAL A 76 -15.67 -15.59 -13.11
N VAL A 77 -16.91 -15.86 -12.87
CA VAL A 77 -18.23 -16.29 -12.94
C VAL A 77 -19.26 -16.30 -11.85
N ASN A 78 -20.36 -16.62 -12.10
CA ASN A 78 -21.81 -16.75 -11.88
C ASN A 78 -22.31 -17.44 -10.58
N GLN A 79 -23.39 -17.32 -10.10
CA GLN A 79 -24.78 -16.85 -9.99
C GLN A 79 -25.43 -17.37 -8.72
N ILE A 80 -26.28 -16.63 -8.04
CA ILE A 80 -27.48 -17.20 -7.40
C ILE A 80 -28.57 -16.13 -7.24
N GLN A 81 -29.78 -16.50 -7.59
CA GLN A 81 -31.01 -15.72 -7.63
C GLN A 81 -31.72 -15.58 -6.27
N LYS A 82 -32.17 -14.36 -6.02
CA LYS A 82 -33.41 -13.90 -5.35
C LYS A 82 -34.12 -14.76 -4.31
N THR A 83 -34.23 -14.21 -3.10
CA THR A 83 -35.53 -14.16 -2.39
C THR A 83 -35.61 -12.90 -1.52
N ARG A 84 -36.64 -12.11 -1.74
CA ARG A 84 -37.02 -10.93 -0.92
C ARG A 84 -37.81 -11.37 0.31
N GLN A 85 -37.46 -10.86 1.48
CA GLN A 85 -38.45 -10.56 2.53
C GLN A 85 -38.03 -9.32 3.32
N THR A 86 -38.97 -8.42 3.46
CA THR A 86 -38.89 -7.13 4.14
C THR A 86 -39.02 -7.29 5.64
N VAL A 87 -38.10 -6.71 6.42
CA VAL A 87 -38.35 -6.37 7.83
C VAL A 87 -38.08 -4.91 8.04
N SER A 88 -39.12 -4.19 8.45
CA SER A 88 -39.10 -2.76 8.82
C SER A 88 -38.85 -2.65 10.33
N THR A 89 -37.80 -1.94 10.73
CA THR A 89 -37.68 -1.40 12.08
C THR A 89 -37.20 0.06 12.02
N SER A 90 -37.93 0.92 12.71
CA SER A 90 -37.75 2.36 12.69
C SER A 90 -36.49 2.79 13.47
N ALA A 91 -35.67 3.64 12.86
CA ALA A 91 -34.49 4.25 13.48
C ALA A 91 -34.80 5.13 14.72
N LYS A 92 -36.06 5.33 15.04
CA LYS A 92 -36.50 6.20 16.15
C LYS A 92 -36.40 5.51 17.52
N ASP A 93 -36.41 4.18 17.56
CA ASP A 93 -36.37 3.41 18.82
C ASP A 93 -34.94 3.17 19.34
N LEU A 94 -33.92 3.37 18.50
CA LEU A 94 -32.49 3.22 18.84
C LEU A 94 -31.87 4.49 19.45
N LEU A 95 -32.52 5.65 19.31
CA LEU A 95 -32.03 6.94 19.81
C LEU A 95 -32.42 7.25 21.27
N ALA A 96 -33.09 6.36 21.97
CA ALA A 96 -33.65 6.60 23.30
C ALA A 96 -32.78 6.10 24.49
N GLN A 97 -31.55 5.61 24.27
CA GLN A 97 -30.65 5.30 25.38
C GLN A 97 -29.71 6.48 25.64
N GLN A 98 -30.12 7.37 26.53
CA GLN A 98 -29.27 8.43 27.09
C GLN A 98 -28.19 7.79 27.98
N ASN A 99 -26.91 8.05 27.66
CA ASN A 99 -25.79 7.74 28.54
C ASN A 99 -25.99 8.41 29.91
N PRO A 100 -25.76 7.73 31.05
CA PRO A 100 -25.91 8.33 32.34
C PRO A 100 -24.81 9.38 32.55
N VAL A 101 -25.19 10.65 32.52
CA VAL A 101 -24.31 11.81 32.78
C VAL A 101 -23.77 11.70 34.19
N THR A 102 -22.41 11.77 34.34
CA THR A 102 -21.75 11.69 35.66
C THR A 102 -22.05 12.94 36.51
N ARG A 103 -22.54 12.76 37.70
CA ARG A 103 -22.89 13.87 38.60
C ARG A 103 -21.69 14.27 39.45
N VAL A 104 -21.22 15.51 39.29
CA VAL A 104 -20.21 16.12 40.15
C VAL A 104 -20.93 16.66 41.42
N THR A 105 -20.65 16.02 42.55
CA THR A 105 -21.34 16.27 43.79
C THR A 105 -20.59 17.20 44.75
N GLY A 106 -19.30 17.46 44.44
CA GLY A 106 -18.47 18.35 45.27
C GLY A 106 -17.23 18.84 44.52
N VAL A 107 -16.73 19.98 44.93
CA VAL A 107 -15.44 20.54 44.51
C VAL A 107 -14.62 20.80 45.74
N GLU A 108 -13.36 20.36 45.74
CA GLU A 108 -12.38 20.64 46.77
C GLU A 108 -11.13 21.21 46.11
N VAL A 109 -10.66 22.35 46.61
CA VAL A 109 -9.43 23.00 46.15
C VAL A 109 -8.41 22.90 47.29
N LYS A 110 -7.26 22.28 47.04
CA LYS A 110 -6.17 22.09 47.99
C LYS A 110 -4.92 22.82 47.52
N GLN A 111 -4.31 23.59 48.39
CA GLN A 111 -3.02 24.19 48.13
C GLN A 111 -1.91 23.12 48.18
N THR A 112 -0.96 23.16 47.27
CA THR A 112 0.22 22.30 47.19
C THR A 112 1.50 23.15 47.12
N ASP A 113 2.66 22.55 47.33
CA ASP A 113 3.95 23.25 47.27
C ASP A 113 4.27 23.81 45.88
N ARG A 114 3.60 23.31 44.80
CA ARG A 114 3.80 23.72 43.41
C ARG A 114 2.64 24.48 42.78
N GLY A 115 1.54 24.68 43.54
CA GLY A 115 0.33 25.30 43.01
C GLY A 115 -0.90 24.86 43.80
N LEU A 116 -1.87 24.23 43.12
CA LEU A 116 -3.07 23.69 43.78
C LEU A 116 -3.58 22.40 43.09
N GLU A 117 -4.32 21.61 43.84
CA GLU A 117 -5.12 20.50 43.35
C GLU A 117 -6.61 20.87 43.36
N VAL A 118 -7.29 20.61 42.24
CA VAL A 118 -8.74 20.69 42.14
C VAL A 118 -9.30 19.28 42.02
N ILE A 119 -10.11 18.90 42.98
CA ILE A 119 -10.71 17.58 43.11
C ILE A 119 -12.20 17.69 42.86
N LEU A 120 -12.70 17.13 41.79
CA LEU A 120 -14.12 17.01 41.49
C LEU A 120 -14.62 15.66 41.99
N LYS A 121 -15.45 15.68 43.04
CA LYS A 121 -16.06 14.48 43.65
C LYS A 121 -17.26 14.02 42.81
N THR A 122 -17.31 12.75 42.47
CA THR A 122 -18.38 12.19 41.63
C THR A 122 -19.22 11.16 42.37
N ALA A 123 -20.48 11.01 41.97
CA ALA A 123 -21.40 10.02 42.57
C ALA A 123 -21.09 8.58 42.11
N ALA A 124 -20.34 8.39 41.02
CA ALA A 124 -19.96 7.10 40.51
C ALA A 124 -18.63 7.26 39.74
N GLY A 125 -17.52 6.80 40.29
CA GLY A 125 -16.18 6.65 39.74
C GLY A 125 -15.67 7.82 38.85
N GLY A 126 -14.56 8.45 39.23
CA GLY A 126 -13.96 9.59 38.53
C GLY A 126 -13.28 9.21 37.18
N GLU A 127 -13.07 7.92 36.93
CA GLU A 127 -12.44 7.39 35.70
C GLU A 127 -13.24 7.65 34.44
N ARG A 128 -14.48 8.12 34.54
CA ARG A 128 -15.36 8.38 33.40
C ARG A 128 -15.34 9.82 32.90
N LEU A 129 -14.64 10.72 33.56
CA LEU A 129 -14.57 12.13 33.22
C LEU A 129 -13.32 12.39 32.38
N VAL A 130 -13.49 12.80 31.13
CA VAL A 130 -12.40 13.20 30.22
C VAL A 130 -12.35 14.72 30.14
N PRO A 131 -11.37 15.39 30.78
CA PRO A 131 -11.20 16.83 30.71
C PRO A 131 -10.45 17.23 29.44
N LEU A 132 -10.99 18.20 28.71
CA LEU A 132 -10.33 18.89 27.61
C LEU A 132 -9.72 20.18 28.16
N ILE A 133 -8.40 20.29 28.18
CA ILE A 133 -7.65 21.40 28.80
C ILE A 133 -7.24 22.39 27.71
N LEU A 134 -7.72 23.65 27.79
CA LEU A 134 -7.51 24.70 26.81
C LEU A 134 -6.97 25.99 27.48
N PRO A 135 -5.77 26.48 27.19
CA PRO A 135 -5.31 27.78 27.64
C PRO A 135 -5.98 28.92 26.87
N GLU A 136 -6.54 29.91 27.59
CA GLU A 136 -7.20 31.10 27.03
C GLU A 136 -6.63 32.39 27.67
N GLY A 137 -5.58 32.97 27.13
CA GLY A 137 -4.92 34.17 27.68
C GLY A 137 -4.27 33.89 29.05
N ASN A 138 -4.76 34.50 30.15
CA ASN A 138 -4.33 34.19 31.49
C ASN A 138 -5.21 33.16 32.20
N LYS A 139 -6.10 32.47 31.45
CA LYS A 139 -7.03 31.48 31.98
C LYS A 139 -6.71 30.10 31.41
N LEU A 140 -6.96 29.08 32.21
CA LEU A 140 -7.00 27.71 31.80
C LEU A 140 -8.47 27.26 31.86
N ALA A 141 -9.07 27.00 30.69
CA ALA A 141 -10.41 26.43 30.57
C ALA A 141 -10.29 24.90 30.43
N ILE A 142 -11.04 24.18 31.25
CA ILE A 142 -11.08 22.72 31.25
C ILE A 142 -12.53 22.29 31.09
N ASP A 143 -12.87 21.81 29.89
CA ASP A 143 -14.20 21.30 29.61
C ASP A 143 -14.27 19.82 29.93
N ILE A 144 -15.30 19.44 30.65
CA ILE A 144 -15.53 18.06 31.08
C ILE A 144 -16.86 17.62 30.51
N LEU A 145 -16.78 16.69 29.58
CA LEU A 145 -17.94 16.11 28.89
C LEU A 145 -18.59 15.01 29.73
N ASP A 146 -19.82 14.67 29.42
CA ASP A 146 -20.65 13.69 30.12
C ASP A 146 -20.72 13.94 31.62
N ALA A 147 -20.72 15.22 32.02
CA ALA A 147 -20.77 15.66 33.40
C ALA A 147 -21.85 16.71 33.65
N THR A 148 -22.51 16.64 34.79
CA THR A 148 -23.45 17.67 35.28
C THR A 148 -23.17 18.02 36.71
N LEU A 149 -23.53 19.25 37.12
CA LEU A 149 -23.34 19.72 38.52
C LEU A 149 -24.50 19.33 39.41
N ALA A 150 -24.20 18.72 40.54
CA ALA A 150 -25.15 18.43 41.61
C ALA A 150 -24.55 18.86 42.96
N LEU A 151 -24.00 20.07 42.99
CA LEU A 151 -23.36 20.61 44.18
C LEU A 151 -24.38 21.04 45.26
N PRO A 152 -24.08 20.90 46.53
CA PRO A 152 -24.95 21.39 47.62
C PRO A 152 -25.21 22.90 47.55
N THR A 153 -24.31 23.65 46.90
CA THR A 153 -24.38 25.12 46.72
C THR A 153 -25.06 25.56 45.43
N GLY A 154 -25.62 24.64 44.65
CA GLY A 154 -26.30 24.93 43.35
C GLY A 154 -25.44 24.58 42.14
N ASN A 155 -25.70 25.17 40.95
CA ASN A 155 -25.12 24.81 39.67
C ASN A 155 -23.80 25.56 39.32
N LYS A 156 -23.10 26.08 40.30
CA LYS A 156 -21.81 26.77 40.12
C LYS A 156 -20.96 26.70 41.38
N PHE A 157 -19.63 26.66 41.18
CA PHE A 157 -18.63 26.81 42.22
C PHE A 157 -17.71 27.97 41.87
N ARG A 158 -17.25 28.70 42.85
CA ARG A 158 -16.31 29.80 42.72
C ARG A 158 -15.49 29.97 43.99
N GLU A 159 -14.16 29.98 43.81
CA GLU A 159 -13.20 30.29 44.87
C GLU A 159 -12.23 31.34 44.36
N THR A 160 -12.02 32.41 45.15
CA THR A 160 -11.16 33.54 44.77
C THR A 160 -9.89 33.54 45.60
N ASN A 161 -8.74 33.76 44.95
CA ASN A 161 -7.41 33.75 45.53
C ASN A 161 -7.09 32.47 46.34
N PRO A 162 -7.31 31.25 45.76
CA PRO A 162 -7.08 30.01 46.50
C PRO A 162 -5.59 29.78 46.85
N THR A 163 -4.70 30.34 46.09
CA THR A 163 -3.24 30.32 46.31
C THR A 163 -2.60 31.53 45.63
N PRO A 164 -1.43 32.04 46.09
CA PRO A 164 -0.69 33.11 45.40
C PRO A 164 -0.42 32.71 43.95
N GLY A 165 -0.77 33.61 43.01
CA GLY A 165 -0.61 33.35 41.56
C GLY A 165 -1.87 32.87 40.85
N ILE A 166 -2.95 32.46 41.57
CA ILE A 166 -4.25 32.11 41.01
C ILE A 166 -5.30 33.09 41.55
N GLN A 167 -5.94 33.82 40.65
CA GLN A 167 -7.01 34.80 41.02
C GLN A 167 -8.35 34.11 41.29
N GLU A 168 -8.69 33.06 40.52
CA GLU A 168 -10.01 32.43 40.61
C GLU A 168 -9.98 30.98 40.13
N VAL A 169 -10.69 30.11 40.81
CA VAL A 169 -11.12 28.78 40.33
C VAL A 169 -12.65 28.80 40.24
N ARG A 170 -13.19 28.52 39.06
CA ARG A 170 -14.63 28.60 38.80
C ARG A 170 -15.09 27.37 38.03
N LEU A 171 -16.16 26.76 38.54
CA LEU A 171 -16.83 25.63 37.84
C LEU A 171 -18.25 26.04 37.50
N THR A 172 -18.63 25.88 36.23
CA THR A 172 -19.95 26.25 35.69
C THR A 172 -20.47 25.18 34.73
N LYS A 173 -21.81 25.09 34.60
CA LYS A 173 -22.47 24.28 33.60
C LYS A 173 -22.33 24.97 32.24
N ILE A 174 -21.96 24.23 31.18
CA ILE A 174 -21.98 24.69 29.78
C ILE A 174 -23.35 24.37 29.18
N ASP A 175 -23.74 23.08 29.27
CA ASP A 175 -25.01 22.57 28.75
C ASP A 175 -25.53 21.43 29.67
N GLU A 176 -26.50 20.64 29.19
CA GLU A 176 -27.12 19.56 29.97
C GLU A 176 -26.21 18.42 30.37
N SER A 177 -25.10 18.23 29.58
CA SER A 177 -24.15 17.12 29.70
C SER A 177 -22.68 17.56 29.78
N SER A 178 -22.40 18.88 29.93
CA SER A 178 -21.04 19.39 29.96
C SER A 178 -20.84 20.48 31.00
N ILE A 179 -19.68 20.47 31.68
CA ILE A 179 -19.27 21.47 32.66
C ILE A 179 -17.90 22.03 32.32
N ARG A 180 -17.65 23.29 32.67
CA ARG A 180 -16.36 23.98 32.49
C ARG A 180 -15.76 24.38 33.81
N LEU A 181 -14.52 23.93 34.06
CA LEU A 181 -13.67 24.44 35.11
C LEU A 181 -12.74 25.50 34.49
N THR A 182 -12.78 26.71 35.04
CA THR A 182 -11.88 27.82 34.63
C THR A 182 -10.97 28.18 35.76
N ILE A 183 -9.66 28.19 35.52
CA ILE A 183 -8.64 28.61 36.50
C ILE A 183 -7.95 29.84 35.92
N THR A 184 -8.01 30.97 36.64
CA THR A 184 -7.45 32.25 36.20
C THR A 184 -6.16 32.56 36.97
N GLY A 185 -5.05 32.65 36.26
CA GLY A 185 -3.75 33.08 36.83
C GLY A 185 -3.61 34.61 36.90
N ASP A 186 -2.65 35.08 37.65
CA ASP A 186 -2.40 36.52 37.83
C ASP A 186 -1.86 37.19 36.52
N LYS A 187 -0.96 36.55 35.83
CA LYS A 187 -0.33 37.05 34.59
C LYS A 187 -0.45 36.10 33.42
N ASN A 188 -0.27 34.79 33.63
CA ASN A 188 -0.29 33.75 32.64
C ASN A 188 -1.31 32.67 33.01
N ALA A 189 -1.76 31.88 32.04
CA ALA A 189 -2.55 30.68 32.33
C ALA A 189 -1.68 29.68 33.10
N PRO A 190 -2.19 29.11 34.23
CA PRO A 190 -1.54 27.98 34.87
C PRO A 190 -1.61 26.72 33.96
N SER A 191 -0.74 25.74 34.17
CA SER A 191 -0.85 24.41 33.57
C SER A 191 -1.58 23.46 34.52
N ALA A 192 -2.27 22.45 33.96
CA ALA A 192 -2.90 21.41 34.75
C ALA A 192 -2.64 20.02 34.17
N GLU A 193 -2.44 19.05 35.05
CA GLU A 193 -2.31 17.64 34.74
C GLU A 193 -3.40 16.83 35.45
N VAL A 194 -3.89 15.77 34.78
CA VAL A 194 -4.88 14.85 35.38
C VAL A 194 -4.15 13.81 36.20
N ILE A 195 -4.47 13.71 37.47
CA ILE A 195 -3.95 12.66 38.36
C ILE A 195 -4.97 11.50 38.39
N PRO A 196 -4.59 10.26 38.03
CA PRO A 196 -5.46 9.10 38.09
C PRO A 196 -6.01 8.89 39.50
N SER A 197 -7.35 8.80 39.64
CA SER A 197 -8.02 8.54 40.89
C SER A 197 -9.30 7.71 40.68
N PRO A 198 -9.49 6.58 41.36
CA PRO A 198 -10.60 5.65 41.12
C PRO A 198 -12.00 6.20 41.47
N GLN A 199 -12.10 7.31 42.16
CA GLN A 199 -13.39 7.84 42.63
C GLN A 199 -13.63 9.32 42.30
N ASN A 200 -12.63 10.07 41.88
CA ASN A 200 -12.69 11.51 41.67
C ASN A 200 -11.88 11.91 40.41
N LEU A 201 -12.23 13.03 39.77
CA LEU A 201 -11.31 13.68 38.85
C LEU A 201 -10.42 14.63 39.65
N VAL A 202 -9.14 14.38 39.66
CA VAL A 202 -8.13 15.19 40.33
C VAL A 202 -7.26 15.90 39.27
N LEU A 203 -7.16 17.22 39.39
CA LEU A 203 -6.37 18.08 38.54
C LEU A 203 -5.28 18.74 39.37
N SER A 204 -4.00 18.43 39.06
CA SER A 204 -2.85 19.13 39.62
C SER A 204 -2.56 20.38 38.81
N VAL A 205 -2.61 21.55 39.43
CA VAL A 205 -2.44 22.86 38.81
C VAL A 205 -1.12 23.48 39.23
N ASN A 206 -0.22 23.70 38.30
CA ASN A 206 1.12 24.24 38.54
C ASN A 206 1.21 25.72 38.19
N LEU A 207 1.81 26.51 39.09
CA LEU A 207 2.00 27.97 38.96
C LEU A 207 3.30 28.38 38.28
N GLN A 208 4.29 27.51 38.23
CA GLN A 208 5.52 27.76 37.48
C GLN A 208 5.24 27.51 35.99
N GLY A 209 4.91 28.61 35.28
CA GLY A 209 5.16 28.64 33.89
C GLY A 209 6.64 28.34 33.69
N ASN A 210 6.95 27.24 33.01
CA ASN A 210 8.27 27.04 32.46
C ASN A 210 8.67 28.32 31.75
N THR A 211 9.71 29.00 32.24
CA THR A 211 10.51 29.94 31.47
C THR A 211 11.38 29.11 30.50
N ALA A 212 10.76 28.28 29.71
CA ALA A 212 11.19 27.95 28.40
C ALA A 212 10.77 29.11 27.51
N GLN A 213 11.73 29.74 26.86
CA GLN A 213 11.53 30.72 25.81
C GLN A 213 10.29 30.37 24.99
N GLN A 214 9.47 31.38 24.71
CA GLN A 214 8.52 31.31 23.61
C GLN A 214 9.28 30.94 22.35
N THR A 215 9.42 29.66 22.10
CA THR A 215 9.40 29.14 20.76
C THR A 215 7.97 29.30 20.27
N PRO A 216 7.75 29.92 19.11
CA PRO A 216 6.44 29.99 18.50
C PRO A 216 5.95 28.53 18.36
N ASP A 217 4.66 28.35 18.59
CA ASP A 217 3.92 27.12 18.46
C ASP A 217 4.76 25.95 17.94
N ARG A 218 5.29 25.15 18.86
CA ARG A 218 5.52 23.77 18.53
C ARG A 218 4.11 23.19 18.31
N GLU A 219 3.62 23.24 17.09
CA GLU A 219 3.05 22.02 16.55
C GLU A 219 4.04 20.94 16.96
N ILE A 220 3.61 20.06 17.83
CA ILE A 220 4.36 18.83 18.09
C ILE A 220 4.39 18.18 16.72
N GLU A 221 5.45 18.42 15.98
CA GLU A 221 5.85 17.56 14.90
C GLU A 221 6.08 16.22 15.57
N ILE A 222 5.03 15.42 15.61
CA ILE A 222 5.13 14.01 15.92
C ILE A 222 5.93 13.48 14.76
N ILE A 223 7.25 13.42 14.99
CA ILE A 223 8.12 12.63 14.14
C ILE A 223 7.41 11.30 14.02
N ALA A 224 7.17 10.89 12.78
CA ALA A 224 6.49 9.66 12.43
C ALA A 224 7.26 8.43 12.94
N THR A 225 7.25 8.24 14.21
CA THR A 225 7.31 6.95 14.86
C THR A 225 5.85 6.50 14.90
N GLY A 226 5.51 5.55 14.06
CA GLY A 226 4.16 5.18 13.63
C GLY A 226 3.11 4.82 14.68
N GLU A 227 2.99 5.52 15.78
CA GLU A 227 2.01 5.21 16.84
C GLU A 227 1.34 6.41 17.48
N GLY A 228 1.31 7.56 16.84
CA GLY A 228 0.86 8.72 17.58
C GLY A 228 -0.26 9.53 16.95
N GLN A 229 -1.39 8.97 16.58
CA GLN A 229 -2.71 9.63 16.40
C GLN A 229 -3.61 9.01 15.34
N ASP A 230 -3.33 7.81 14.87
CA ASP A 230 -4.31 7.08 14.06
C ASP A 230 -5.43 6.63 15.00
N ASN A 231 -6.55 7.34 14.96
CA ASN A 231 -7.72 7.03 15.75
C ASN A 231 -8.52 5.90 15.10
N GLY A 232 -7.98 4.69 15.15
CA GLY A 232 -8.68 3.53 14.65
C GLY A 232 -8.78 3.48 13.12
N TYR A 233 -9.97 3.72 12.56
CA TYR A 233 -10.20 3.70 11.09
C TYR A 233 -9.77 5.00 10.39
N SER A 234 -9.31 6.01 11.09
CA SER A 234 -8.95 7.32 10.52
C SER A 234 -7.47 7.57 10.54
N VAL A 235 -6.87 7.79 9.37
CA VAL A 235 -5.50 8.25 9.18
C VAL A 235 -5.53 9.70 8.68
N LEU A 236 -4.81 10.59 9.37
CA LEU A 236 -4.83 12.02 9.06
C LEU A 236 -3.88 12.41 7.94
N ASN A 237 -2.72 11.76 7.88
CA ASN A 237 -1.62 12.10 7.00
C ASN A 237 -1.24 10.93 6.10
N SER A 238 -0.69 11.25 4.94
CA SER A 238 -0.08 10.27 4.03
C SER A 238 1.15 10.85 3.38
N SER A 239 2.13 10.01 3.11
CA SER A 239 3.32 10.36 2.34
C SER A 239 3.23 9.98 0.86
N ALA A 240 2.34 9.07 0.47
CA ALA A 240 2.29 8.56 -0.91
C ALA A 240 2.01 9.65 -1.96
N ALA A 241 1.19 10.64 -1.64
CA ALA A 241 0.80 11.67 -2.61
C ALA A 241 1.76 12.85 -2.75
N THR A 242 2.72 13.01 -1.85
CA THR A 242 3.63 14.18 -1.83
C THR A 242 5.08 13.82 -1.51
N ARG A 243 5.37 12.57 -1.11
CA ARG A 243 6.64 12.12 -0.51
C ARG A 243 7.05 12.92 0.73
N THR A 244 6.10 13.66 1.31
CA THR A 244 6.21 14.39 2.58
C THR A 244 5.04 14.00 3.47
N ASP A 245 5.18 14.13 4.78
CA ASP A 245 4.07 13.89 5.72
C ASP A 245 3.03 15.01 5.61
N THR A 246 2.03 14.80 4.75
CA THR A 246 1.03 15.82 4.40
C THR A 246 -0.36 15.38 4.84
N PRO A 247 -1.15 16.27 5.48
CA PRO A 247 -2.54 15.98 5.78
C PRO A 247 -3.32 15.61 4.51
N ILE A 248 -4.04 14.48 4.54
CA ILE A 248 -4.76 13.94 3.38
C ILE A 248 -5.70 14.98 2.77
N ARG A 249 -6.33 15.83 3.60
CA ARG A 249 -7.21 16.90 3.13
C ARG A 249 -6.50 18.04 2.39
N ASP A 250 -5.18 18.16 2.54
CA ASP A 250 -4.34 19.18 1.91
C ASP A 250 -3.67 18.67 0.62
N VAL A 251 -3.88 17.42 0.28
CA VAL A 251 -3.41 16.77 -0.95
C VAL A 251 -4.42 17.03 -2.08
N PRO A 252 -4.02 17.65 -3.20
CA PRO A 252 -4.90 17.88 -4.36
C PRO A 252 -5.00 16.65 -5.28
N GLN A 253 -5.20 15.47 -4.72
CA GLN A 253 -5.35 14.20 -5.43
C GLN A 253 -6.11 13.21 -4.55
N SER A 254 -6.85 12.28 -5.15
CA SER A 254 -7.53 11.23 -4.42
C SER A 254 -6.52 10.25 -3.82
N ILE A 255 -6.62 10.06 -2.53
CA ILE A 255 -5.84 9.07 -1.79
C ILE A 255 -6.73 8.44 -0.73
N GLN A 256 -6.70 7.13 -0.64
CA GLN A 256 -7.36 6.36 0.41
C GLN A 256 -6.34 5.56 1.19
N VAL A 257 -6.52 5.51 2.49
CA VAL A 257 -5.68 4.74 3.40
C VAL A 257 -6.51 3.68 4.10
N VAL A 258 -6.02 2.45 4.08
CA VAL A 258 -6.56 1.33 4.85
C VAL A 258 -5.63 1.11 6.04
N PRO A 259 -6.04 1.53 7.26
CA PRO A 259 -5.19 1.47 8.44
C PRO A 259 -5.11 0.06 9.02
N GLN A 260 -4.10 -0.17 9.87
CA GLN A 260 -3.86 -1.46 10.53
C GLN A 260 -5.11 -2.01 11.24
N GLU A 261 -5.91 -1.16 11.89
CA GLU A 261 -7.10 -1.62 12.60
C GLU A 261 -8.15 -2.21 11.65
N VAL A 262 -8.29 -1.72 10.41
CA VAL A 262 -9.15 -2.34 9.40
C VAL A 262 -8.59 -3.70 8.99
N LEU A 263 -7.25 -3.78 8.78
CA LEU A 263 -6.58 -5.04 8.45
C LEU A 263 -6.82 -6.11 9.53
N GLN A 264 -6.76 -5.71 10.80
CA GLN A 264 -7.00 -6.58 11.95
C GLN A 264 -8.48 -6.95 12.12
N ASP A 265 -9.41 -5.98 12.07
CA ASP A 265 -10.85 -6.22 12.26
C ASP A 265 -11.44 -7.13 11.17
N GLN A 266 -10.91 -7.07 9.96
CA GLN A 266 -11.29 -7.95 8.84
C GLN A 266 -10.45 -9.24 8.77
N GLN A 267 -9.42 -9.39 9.62
CA GLN A 267 -8.47 -10.53 9.61
C GLN A 267 -7.83 -10.72 8.21
N ILE A 268 -7.35 -9.63 7.63
CA ILE A 268 -6.79 -9.60 6.29
C ILE A 268 -5.47 -10.36 6.25
N THR A 269 -5.36 -11.32 5.35
CA THR A 269 -4.16 -12.13 5.13
C THR A 269 -3.53 -11.94 3.75
N ARG A 270 -4.26 -11.28 2.83
CA ARG A 270 -3.83 -11.02 1.45
C ARG A 270 -4.07 -9.56 1.10
N LEU A 271 -3.24 -9.00 0.21
CA LEU A 271 -3.33 -7.60 -0.19
C LEU A 271 -4.64 -7.27 -0.94
N ASP A 272 -5.15 -8.20 -1.76
CA ASP A 272 -6.42 -8.02 -2.47
C ASP A 272 -7.60 -7.79 -1.50
N GLU A 273 -7.58 -8.44 -0.34
CA GLU A 273 -8.58 -8.23 0.71
C GLU A 273 -8.49 -6.83 1.33
N ALA A 274 -7.28 -6.27 1.46
CA ALA A 274 -7.08 -4.91 1.97
C ALA A 274 -7.64 -3.86 1.02
N VAL A 275 -7.28 -3.95 -0.28
CA VAL A 275 -7.64 -2.93 -1.27
C VAL A 275 -9.11 -2.98 -1.70
N ARG A 276 -9.86 -4.05 -1.40
CA ARG A 276 -11.33 -4.09 -1.55
C ARG A 276 -12.04 -2.96 -0.82
N ASN A 277 -11.42 -2.39 0.21
CA ASN A 277 -11.96 -1.26 0.96
C ASN A 277 -11.80 0.10 0.25
N VAL A 278 -11.17 0.14 -0.92
CA VAL A 278 -10.83 1.36 -1.65
C VAL A 278 -11.67 1.47 -2.92
N SER A 279 -12.26 2.65 -3.18
CA SER A 279 -13.04 2.88 -4.40
C SER A 279 -12.16 2.85 -5.65
N GLY A 280 -12.69 2.29 -6.74
CA GLY A 280 -12.02 2.25 -8.04
C GLY A 280 -10.80 1.34 -8.11
N VAL A 281 -10.61 0.45 -7.14
CA VAL A 281 -9.58 -0.60 -7.15
C VAL A 281 -10.27 -1.94 -7.28
N THR A 282 -9.82 -2.74 -8.24
CA THR A 282 -10.30 -4.11 -8.44
C THR A 282 -9.13 -5.07 -8.52
N PHE A 283 -9.39 -6.31 -8.14
CA PHE A 283 -8.42 -7.38 -8.28
C PHE A 283 -8.30 -7.72 -9.78
N GLY A 284 -7.10 -7.59 -10.33
CA GLY A 284 -6.79 -7.82 -11.73
C GLY A 284 -6.56 -9.29 -12.08
N GLY A 285 -6.20 -10.08 -11.09
CA GLY A 285 -5.84 -11.49 -11.26
C GLY A 285 -4.55 -11.84 -10.54
N THR A 286 -4.00 -12.98 -10.90
CA THR A 286 -2.67 -13.42 -10.49
C THR A 286 -1.88 -13.87 -11.70
N ASP A 287 -0.57 -13.72 -11.67
CA ASP A 287 0.32 -14.39 -12.60
C ASP A 287 0.59 -15.81 -12.07
N LEU A 288 0.00 -16.80 -12.70
CA LEU A 288 0.13 -18.23 -12.38
C LEU A 288 -0.13 -18.59 -10.89
N GLY A 289 -1.01 -17.82 -10.23
CA GLY A 289 -1.35 -18.00 -8.83
C GLY A 289 -0.43 -17.25 -7.85
N ARG A 290 0.62 -16.60 -8.31
CA ARG A 290 1.64 -15.90 -7.50
C ARG A 290 1.36 -14.42 -7.37
N ASN A 291 1.86 -13.61 -8.26
CA ASN A 291 1.79 -12.15 -8.20
C ASN A 291 0.34 -11.63 -8.24
N LEU A 292 0.00 -10.75 -7.29
CA LEU A 292 -1.31 -10.11 -7.26
C LEU A 292 -1.30 -8.88 -8.19
N GLN A 293 -2.15 -8.89 -9.19
CA GLN A 293 -2.37 -7.77 -10.10
C GLN A 293 -3.58 -6.95 -9.68
N PHE A 294 -3.51 -5.64 -9.87
CA PHE A 294 -4.58 -4.71 -9.50
C PHE A 294 -4.86 -3.73 -10.62
N ASN A 295 -6.15 -3.48 -10.85
CA ASN A 295 -6.61 -2.42 -11.71
C ASN A 295 -7.04 -1.22 -10.87
N ILE A 296 -6.59 -0.03 -11.22
CA ILE A 296 -7.02 1.22 -10.59
C ILE A 296 -7.68 2.10 -11.65
N ARG A 297 -8.93 2.47 -11.43
CA ARG A 297 -9.72 3.29 -12.37
C ARG A 297 -9.84 2.67 -13.78
N GLY A 298 -9.84 1.34 -13.87
CA GLY A 298 -9.94 0.60 -15.11
C GLY A 298 -8.61 0.35 -15.84
N PHE A 299 -7.51 0.98 -15.44
CA PHE A 299 -6.17 0.67 -15.94
C PHE A 299 -5.56 -0.44 -15.11
N ASP A 300 -4.97 -1.39 -15.78
CA ASP A 300 -4.29 -2.54 -15.20
C ASP A 300 -2.87 -2.23 -14.70
N GLU A 301 -2.19 -3.25 -14.16
CA GLU A 301 -0.79 -3.21 -13.73
C GLU A 301 -0.43 -2.09 -12.74
N ALA A 302 -1.35 -1.77 -11.83
CA ALA A 302 -1.05 -0.79 -10.78
C ALA A 302 0.17 -1.20 -9.96
N PRO A 303 1.27 -0.42 -9.95
CA PRO A 303 2.48 -0.83 -9.28
C PRO A 303 2.33 -0.84 -7.76
N ILE A 304 2.95 -1.84 -7.15
CA ILE A 304 3.04 -1.97 -5.70
C ILE A 304 4.36 -1.40 -5.23
N LEU A 305 4.29 -0.48 -4.29
CA LEU A 305 5.44 0.11 -3.61
C LEU A 305 5.49 -0.37 -2.17
N ARG A 306 6.69 -0.47 -1.61
CA ARG A 306 6.91 -0.75 -0.19
C ARG A 306 7.78 0.35 0.43
N ASN A 307 7.22 1.10 1.39
CA ASN A 307 7.84 2.30 1.97
C ASN A 307 8.30 3.33 0.92
N GLY A 308 7.56 3.44 -0.21
CA GLY A 308 7.88 4.33 -1.33
C GLY A 308 8.91 3.79 -2.32
N PHE A 309 9.42 2.57 -2.14
CA PHE A 309 10.23 1.87 -3.13
C PHE A 309 9.34 0.98 -4.00
N ARG A 310 9.45 1.12 -5.32
CA ARG A 310 8.76 0.26 -6.26
C ARG A 310 9.32 -1.17 -6.17
N GLN A 311 8.45 -2.14 -6.16
CA GLN A 311 8.80 -3.54 -6.35
C GLN A 311 8.81 -3.79 -7.86
N PHE A 312 9.98 -4.05 -8.41
CA PHE A 312 10.17 -4.13 -9.88
C PHE A 312 10.03 -5.54 -10.43
N SER A 313 10.03 -6.53 -9.58
CA SER A 313 9.79 -7.91 -10.03
C SER A 313 8.29 -8.18 -10.13
N ALA A 314 7.90 -8.91 -11.18
CA ALA A 314 6.52 -9.25 -11.44
C ALA A 314 5.94 -10.28 -10.43
N ASP A 315 6.81 -11.05 -9.74
CA ASP A 315 6.39 -12.24 -9.01
C ASP A 315 6.41 -12.09 -7.48
N VAL A 316 6.38 -10.87 -6.93
CA VAL A 316 6.44 -10.68 -5.48
C VAL A 316 5.08 -10.86 -4.82
N VAL A 317 4.91 -11.93 -4.07
CA VAL A 317 3.79 -12.08 -3.15
C VAL A 317 3.98 -11.16 -1.95
N THR A 318 3.06 -10.23 -1.76
CA THR A 318 3.13 -9.28 -0.67
C THR A 318 2.58 -9.87 0.63
N GLU A 319 3.38 -9.83 1.71
CA GLU A 319 2.91 -10.20 3.05
C GLU A 319 2.31 -9.00 3.79
N THR A 320 1.16 -9.22 4.45
CA THR A 320 0.42 -8.17 5.15
C THR A 320 0.72 -8.07 6.65
N ALA A 321 1.34 -9.08 7.26
CA ALA A 321 1.54 -9.17 8.71
C ALA A 321 2.39 -8.04 9.31
N ASN A 322 3.33 -7.48 8.54
CA ASN A 322 4.17 -6.37 8.97
C ASN A 322 3.67 -4.99 8.52
N LEU A 323 2.45 -4.89 7.96
CA LEU A 323 1.92 -3.63 7.49
C LEU A 323 1.31 -2.80 8.63
N GLU A 324 1.66 -1.52 8.65
CA GLU A 324 1.02 -0.47 9.42
C GLU A 324 -0.26 0.02 8.72
N ARG A 325 -0.19 0.17 7.39
CA ARG A 325 -1.31 0.60 6.55
C ARG A 325 -1.02 0.35 5.07
N VAL A 326 -2.08 0.36 4.28
CA VAL A 326 -2.01 0.38 2.82
C VAL A 326 -2.51 1.75 2.34
N GLU A 327 -1.70 2.45 1.54
CA GLU A 327 -2.04 3.73 0.93
C GLU A 327 -2.28 3.52 -0.56
N VAL A 328 -3.42 3.94 -1.07
CA VAL A 328 -3.73 3.89 -2.51
C VAL A 328 -3.82 5.30 -3.05
N LEU A 329 -2.87 5.67 -3.89
CA LEU A 329 -2.86 6.94 -4.62
C LEU A 329 -3.47 6.72 -5.99
N LYS A 330 -4.53 7.45 -6.32
CA LYS A 330 -5.28 7.26 -7.56
C LYS A 330 -4.98 8.35 -8.60
N GLY A 331 -4.94 7.94 -9.87
CA GLY A 331 -4.59 8.80 -11.00
C GLY A 331 -3.08 8.95 -11.23
N PRO A 332 -2.65 9.65 -12.30
CA PRO A 332 -1.27 9.74 -12.73
C PRO A 332 -0.34 10.26 -11.62
N ALA A 333 0.74 9.52 -11.31
CA ALA A 333 1.63 9.79 -10.17
C ALA A 333 3.13 9.78 -10.51
N SER A 334 3.47 9.74 -11.79
CA SER A 334 4.88 9.63 -12.25
C SER A 334 5.78 10.76 -11.78
N VAL A 335 5.25 11.95 -11.51
CA VAL A 335 6.06 13.07 -10.96
C VAL A 335 6.77 12.69 -9.65
N LEU A 336 6.24 11.75 -8.88
CA LEU A 336 6.82 11.33 -7.61
C LEU A 336 7.60 10.00 -7.71
N TYR A 337 7.17 9.10 -8.59
CA TYR A 337 7.62 7.70 -8.54
C TYR A 337 8.21 7.18 -9.86
N GLY A 338 8.27 8.03 -10.91
CA GLY A 338 8.80 7.66 -12.23
C GLY A 338 7.77 6.93 -13.07
N GLU A 339 8.20 5.90 -13.80
CA GLU A 339 7.34 5.12 -14.69
C GLU A 339 6.18 4.46 -13.93
N ILE A 340 4.95 4.87 -14.21
CA ILE A 340 3.74 4.38 -13.58
C ILE A 340 2.57 4.48 -14.55
N GLU A 341 1.73 3.45 -14.59
CA GLU A 341 0.44 3.45 -15.25
C GLU A 341 -0.47 4.58 -14.76
N PRO A 342 -1.35 5.14 -15.60
CA PRO A 342 -2.12 6.33 -15.25
C PRO A 342 -3.22 6.10 -14.21
N GLY A 343 -3.56 4.85 -13.90
CA GLY A 343 -4.55 4.49 -12.87
C GLY A 343 -4.14 4.92 -11.46
N GLY A 344 -2.88 4.73 -11.11
CA GLY A 344 -2.37 5.04 -9.78
C GLY A 344 -1.37 4.01 -9.25
N LEU A 345 -1.23 3.93 -7.91
CA LEU A 345 -0.32 3.02 -7.24
C LEU A 345 -0.83 2.58 -5.87
N ILE A 346 -0.30 1.46 -5.39
CA ILE A 346 -0.50 0.95 -4.03
C ILE A 346 0.82 1.04 -3.27
N ASN A 347 0.85 1.74 -2.13
CA ASN A 347 2.03 1.85 -1.27
C ASN A 347 1.81 1.12 0.06
N LEU A 348 2.62 0.14 0.33
CA LEU A 348 2.63 -0.65 1.55
C LEU A 348 3.54 0.03 2.57
N VAL A 349 2.98 0.50 3.68
CA VAL A 349 3.75 1.12 4.76
C VAL A 349 3.95 0.10 5.86
N THR A 350 5.21 -0.20 6.18
CA THR A 350 5.55 -1.22 7.18
C THR A 350 5.60 -0.66 8.60
N LYS A 351 5.33 -1.51 9.57
CA LYS A 351 5.39 -1.22 11.00
C LYS A 351 6.81 -0.83 11.43
N LYS A 352 6.93 0.24 12.21
CA LYS A 352 8.19 0.71 12.78
C LYS A 352 8.37 0.25 14.22
N PRO A 353 9.62 0.23 14.75
CA PRO A 353 9.89 -0.04 16.16
C PRO A 353 9.19 0.93 17.11
N THR A 354 8.69 0.43 18.23
CA THR A 354 7.97 1.19 19.25
C THR A 354 8.92 1.67 20.37
N PRO A 355 8.67 2.84 20.96
CA PRO A 355 9.47 3.33 22.11
C PRO A 355 9.20 2.53 23.40
N GLU A 356 8.05 1.88 23.51
CA GLU A 356 7.67 1.03 24.63
C GLU A 356 7.68 -0.44 24.22
N PRO A 357 7.95 -1.38 25.17
CA PRO A 357 7.89 -2.80 24.89
C PRO A 357 6.50 -3.23 24.40
N PHE A 358 6.45 -3.90 23.27
CA PHE A 358 5.25 -4.45 22.66
C PHE A 358 5.45 -5.93 22.32
N TYR A 359 4.47 -6.76 22.65
CA TYR A 359 4.51 -8.20 22.41
C TYR A 359 3.13 -8.69 21.99
N GLN A 360 3.02 -9.21 20.79
CA GLN A 360 1.81 -9.83 20.28
C GLN A 360 2.14 -11.21 19.73
N PHE A 361 1.39 -12.20 20.15
CA PHE A 361 1.33 -13.51 19.51
C PHE A 361 -0.08 -13.73 19.00
N GLU A 362 -0.20 -14.13 17.76
CA GLU A 362 -1.47 -14.44 17.12
C GLU A 362 -1.42 -15.83 16.51
N ALA A 363 -2.52 -16.57 16.55
CA ALA A 363 -2.67 -17.82 15.84
C ALA A 363 -4.04 -17.85 15.18
N GLN A 364 -4.06 -17.95 13.87
CA GLN A 364 -5.27 -18.06 13.07
C GLN A 364 -5.49 -19.50 12.64
N PHE A 365 -6.74 -19.93 12.62
CA PHE A 365 -7.17 -21.24 12.13
C PHE A 365 -8.39 -21.06 11.24
N GLY A 366 -8.45 -21.80 10.15
CA GLY A 366 -9.52 -21.63 9.17
C GLY A 366 -9.91 -22.92 8.45
N SER A 367 -10.82 -22.76 7.50
CA SER A 367 -11.15 -23.81 6.53
C SER A 367 -9.93 -24.18 5.68
N ARG A 368 -9.97 -25.30 4.97
CA ARG A 368 -8.86 -25.82 4.16
C ARG A 368 -7.56 -25.94 4.96
N ASN A 369 -7.66 -26.51 6.15
CA ASN A 369 -6.51 -26.71 7.06
C ASN A 369 -5.65 -25.46 7.31
N PHE A 370 -6.23 -24.25 7.11
CA PHE A 370 -5.51 -23.00 7.30
C PHE A 370 -5.00 -22.85 8.74
N ILE A 371 -3.70 -22.65 8.87
CA ILE A 371 -3.00 -22.37 10.13
C ILE A 371 -1.98 -21.25 9.89
N SER A 372 -2.03 -20.17 10.70
CA SER A 372 -1.08 -19.06 10.59
C SER A 372 -0.72 -18.51 11.97
N PRO A 373 0.27 -19.09 12.68
CA PRO A 373 0.86 -18.46 13.85
C PRO A 373 1.79 -17.32 13.44
N SER A 374 1.71 -16.20 14.16
CA SER A 374 2.56 -15.02 13.95
C SER A 374 3.03 -14.40 15.27
N LEU A 375 4.14 -13.69 15.22
CA LEU A 375 4.74 -12.98 16.33
C LEU A 375 5.14 -11.57 15.89
N ASP A 376 4.74 -10.57 16.66
CA ASP A 376 5.15 -9.16 16.52
C ASP A 376 5.68 -8.68 17.87
N ILE A 377 6.98 -8.42 17.93
CA ILE A 377 7.64 -7.94 19.15
C ILE A 377 8.46 -6.69 18.84
N SER A 378 8.39 -5.71 19.75
CA SER A 378 9.06 -4.43 19.57
C SER A 378 9.44 -3.81 20.92
N GLY A 379 10.37 -2.85 20.90
CA GLY A 379 10.74 -2.08 22.07
C GLY A 379 12.15 -1.54 22.03
N PRO A 380 12.60 -0.89 23.09
CA PRO A 380 13.96 -0.38 23.19
C PRO A 380 14.99 -1.51 23.43
N LEU A 381 16.13 -1.44 22.73
CA LEU A 381 17.32 -2.28 22.99
C LEU A 381 18.27 -1.64 24.01
N THR A 382 18.23 -0.33 24.18
CA THR A 382 19.06 0.45 25.09
C THR A 382 18.22 1.12 26.17
N GLU A 383 18.78 1.34 27.35
CA GLU A 383 18.06 1.94 28.49
C GLU A 383 17.61 3.40 28.24
N ASP A 384 18.36 4.14 27.41
CA ASP A 384 18.04 5.50 26.97
C ASP A 384 17.02 5.56 25.84
N GLY A 385 16.67 4.41 25.21
CA GLY A 385 15.73 4.35 24.10
C GLY A 385 16.28 4.89 22.79
N ASP A 386 17.59 5.02 22.64
CA ASP A 386 18.22 5.48 21.40
C ASP A 386 18.23 4.40 20.32
N VAL A 387 18.22 3.11 20.69
CA VAL A 387 18.12 1.99 19.75
C VAL A 387 16.86 1.21 20.04
N LEU A 388 15.99 1.14 19.02
CA LEU A 388 14.72 0.42 19.07
C LEU A 388 14.77 -0.76 18.09
N TYR A 389 13.98 -1.81 18.36
CA TYR A 389 13.81 -2.95 17.44
C TYR A 389 12.34 -3.29 17.24
N ARG A 390 12.02 -3.91 16.11
CA ARG A 390 10.78 -4.65 15.87
C ARG A 390 11.10 -5.91 15.07
N LEU A 391 10.42 -7.00 15.39
CA LEU A 391 10.48 -8.25 14.67
C LEU A 391 9.07 -8.74 14.40
N ASN A 392 8.74 -8.87 13.13
CA ASN A 392 7.54 -9.56 12.67
C ASN A 392 7.95 -10.89 12.04
N THR A 393 7.26 -11.97 12.37
CA THR A 393 7.47 -13.28 11.75
C THR A 393 6.17 -14.07 11.74
N LEU A 394 5.96 -14.87 10.70
CA LEU A 394 4.87 -15.83 10.62
C LEU A 394 5.29 -17.10 9.89
N TYR A 395 4.55 -18.13 10.15
CA TYR A 395 4.44 -19.31 9.29
C TYR A 395 2.97 -19.47 8.91
N ARG A 396 2.68 -19.82 7.66
CA ARG A 396 1.34 -20.07 7.16
C ARG A 396 1.30 -21.35 6.37
N SER A 397 0.29 -22.16 6.60
CA SER A 397 0.01 -23.34 5.78
C SER A 397 -1.49 -23.44 5.54
N SER A 398 -1.88 -23.81 4.33
CA SER A 398 -3.27 -24.11 3.96
C SER A 398 -3.31 -25.04 2.76
N ASP A 399 -4.41 -25.82 2.66
CA ASP A 399 -4.73 -26.46 1.38
C ASP A 399 -5.11 -25.37 0.36
N ASP A 400 -4.87 -25.60 -0.93
CA ASP A 400 -5.35 -24.73 -1.99
C ASP A 400 -6.88 -24.83 -2.18
N LEU A 401 -7.47 -23.90 -2.93
CA LEU A 401 -8.85 -24.00 -3.37
C LEU A 401 -9.00 -25.08 -4.44
N GLN A 402 -7.99 -25.21 -5.29
CA GLN A 402 -7.95 -26.15 -6.39
C GLN A 402 -7.63 -27.56 -5.90
N ASP A 403 -8.02 -28.55 -6.69
CA ASP A 403 -7.79 -29.98 -6.40
C ASP A 403 -6.36 -30.37 -6.76
N VAL A 404 -5.42 -29.98 -5.90
CA VAL A 404 -3.97 -30.20 -6.02
C VAL A 404 -3.43 -30.99 -4.83
N ASP A 405 -2.32 -31.69 -5.04
CA ASP A 405 -1.68 -32.55 -4.04
C ASP A 405 -0.83 -31.78 -3.02
N GLN A 406 -0.56 -30.50 -3.27
CA GLN A 406 0.37 -29.69 -2.47
C GLN A 406 -0.37 -28.63 -1.66
N ASN A 407 0.16 -28.34 -0.46
CA ASN A 407 -0.28 -27.22 0.36
C ASN A 407 0.44 -25.95 -0.05
N ILE A 408 -0.21 -24.81 0.21
CA ILE A 408 0.47 -23.52 0.22
C ILE A 408 1.21 -23.41 1.55
N GLU A 409 2.54 -23.26 1.51
CA GLU A 409 3.36 -23.07 2.69
C GLU A 409 4.17 -21.78 2.59
N ARG A 410 4.13 -20.94 3.62
CA ARG A 410 4.84 -19.65 3.66
C ARG A 410 5.60 -19.48 4.96
N PHE A 411 6.84 -19.05 4.86
CA PHE A 411 7.62 -18.51 5.98
C PHE A 411 7.99 -17.05 5.71
N TYR A 412 7.82 -16.21 6.72
CA TYR A 412 8.12 -14.79 6.64
C TYR A 412 8.82 -14.29 7.90
N ILE A 413 9.86 -13.42 7.75
CA ILE A 413 10.52 -12.75 8.85
C ILE A 413 11.00 -11.35 8.42
N SER A 414 10.70 -10.33 9.24
CA SER A 414 11.06 -8.93 8.97
C SER A 414 11.54 -8.24 10.26
N PRO A 415 12.84 -8.23 10.54
CA PRO A 415 13.43 -7.42 11.60
C PRO A 415 13.69 -5.98 11.13
N VAL A 416 13.41 -5.03 12.02
CA VAL A 416 13.68 -3.59 11.84
C VAL A 416 14.43 -3.08 13.06
N VAL A 417 15.47 -2.26 12.85
CA VAL A 417 16.19 -1.56 13.91
C VAL A 417 16.23 -0.08 13.61
N THR A 418 15.76 0.74 14.54
CA THR A 418 15.86 2.19 14.50
C THR A 418 16.94 2.66 15.46
N TRP A 419 17.90 3.42 14.95
CA TRP A 419 18.93 4.08 15.75
C TRP A 419 18.72 5.59 15.69
N LYS A 420 18.41 6.19 16.83
CA LYS A 420 18.32 7.64 17.01
C LYS A 420 19.70 8.18 17.33
N ILE A 421 20.34 8.85 16.38
CA ILE A 421 21.69 9.39 16.51
C ILE A 421 21.58 10.84 16.98
N GLY A 422 21.45 11.01 18.31
CA GLY A 422 21.15 12.31 18.92
C GLY A 422 19.74 12.80 18.55
N ASP A 423 19.48 14.09 18.71
CA ASP A 423 18.12 14.67 18.58
C ASP A 423 17.65 14.90 17.13
N ARG A 424 18.52 14.69 16.14
CA ARG A 424 18.25 15.16 14.75
C ARG A 424 18.46 14.13 13.65
N THR A 425 18.89 12.94 14.00
CA THR A 425 19.19 11.92 12.99
C THR A 425 18.58 10.60 13.40
N ASP A 426 17.72 10.08 12.56
CA ASP A 426 17.15 8.75 12.70
C ASP A 426 17.66 7.87 11.55
N LEU A 427 18.10 6.66 11.89
CA LEU A 427 18.57 5.67 10.93
C LEU A 427 17.83 4.37 11.18
N ASN A 428 17.04 3.95 10.20
CA ASN A 428 16.33 2.69 10.21
C ASN A 428 17.07 1.68 9.34
N PHE A 429 17.28 0.47 9.84
CA PHE A 429 17.71 -0.68 9.07
C PHE A 429 16.56 -1.66 8.98
N GLU A 430 16.25 -2.11 7.77
CA GLU A 430 15.17 -3.04 7.48
C GLU A 430 15.75 -4.25 6.75
N LEU A 431 15.30 -5.44 7.16
CA LEU A 431 15.53 -6.68 6.45
C LEU A 431 14.21 -7.42 6.32
N GLU A 432 14.03 -8.12 5.23
CA GLU A 432 12.85 -8.93 4.96
C GLU A 432 13.28 -10.20 4.23
N TYR A 433 12.77 -11.33 4.68
CA TYR A 433 12.94 -12.61 4.02
C TYR A 433 11.59 -13.32 3.96
N PHE A 434 11.32 -13.91 2.83
CA PHE A 434 10.08 -14.59 2.51
C PHE A 434 10.42 -15.81 1.66
N ASN A 435 9.75 -16.91 1.94
CA ASN A 435 9.77 -18.12 1.12
C ASN A 435 8.36 -18.70 1.07
N GLU A 436 7.90 -19.03 -0.12
CA GLU A 436 6.60 -19.64 -0.34
C GLU A 436 6.70 -20.80 -1.34
N ASP A 437 6.12 -21.93 -0.97
CA ASP A 437 5.81 -23.03 -1.85
C ASP A 437 4.29 -22.96 -2.14
N ARG A 438 3.91 -22.88 -3.41
CA ARG A 438 2.54 -22.72 -3.87
C ARG A 438 2.33 -23.43 -5.18
N PRO A 439 1.33 -24.32 -5.31
CA PRO A 439 0.97 -24.90 -6.60
C PRO A 439 0.58 -23.79 -7.60
N PRO A 440 1.00 -23.89 -8.87
CA PRO A 440 0.61 -22.92 -9.89
C PRO A 440 -0.88 -22.99 -10.20
N SER A 441 -1.49 -21.85 -10.50
CA SER A 441 -2.91 -21.75 -10.82
C SER A 441 -3.09 -20.98 -12.13
N PHE A 442 -3.66 -21.65 -13.11
CA PHE A 442 -3.96 -21.09 -14.44
C PHE A 442 -5.39 -20.59 -14.58
N GLY A 443 -6.22 -20.77 -13.55
CA GLY A 443 -7.65 -20.46 -13.62
C GLY A 443 -8.43 -21.39 -14.53
N LEU A 444 -9.65 -20.98 -14.91
CA LEU A 444 -10.53 -21.69 -15.81
C LEU A 444 -10.59 -20.97 -17.17
N PRO A 445 -10.61 -21.69 -18.30
CA PRO A 445 -10.73 -21.06 -19.62
C PRO A 445 -12.16 -20.56 -19.88
N ALA A 446 -12.30 -19.60 -20.79
CA ALA A 446 -13.57 -19.30 -21.44
C ALA A 446 -13.88 -20.35 -22.53
N ILE A 447 -15.15 -20.66 -22.70
CA ILE A 447 -15.69 -21.49 -23.80
C ILE A 447 -16.91 -20.73 -24.34
N ASP A 448 -16.93 -20.50 -25.64
CA ASP A 448 -17.88 -19.59 -26.28
C ASP A 448 -17.85 -18.18 -25.64
N ASP A 449 -18.95 -17.67 -25.10
CA ASP A 449 -19.09 -16.34 -24.48
C ASP A 449 -19.17 -16.38 -22.93
N GLU A 450 -18.91 -17.56 -22.33
CA GLU A 450 -18.97 -17.79 -20.88
C GLU A 450 -17.74 -18.57 -20.42
N ILE A 451 -17.61 -18.71 -19.11
CA ILE A 451 -16.60 -19.53 -18.48
C ILE A 451 -17.02 -20.98 -18.54
N ALA A 452 -16.08 -21.86 -18.73
CA ALA A 452 -16.32 -23.31 -18.75
C ALA A 452 -17.14 -23.73 -17.52
N ASP A 453 -18.28 -24.40 -17.78
CA ASP A 453 -19.18 -24.94 -16.73
C ASP A 453 -18.57 -26.20 -16.10
N VAL A 454 -17.57 -26.00 -15.27
CA VAL A 454 -16.86 -27.05 -14.51
C VAL A 454 -16.76 -26.65 -13.04
N PRO A 455 -16.47 -27.60 -12.12
CA PRO A 455 -16.24 -27.28 -10.72
C PRO A 455 -15.17 -26.21 -10.53
N PRO A 456 -15.31 -25.26 -9.58
CA PRO A 456 -14.38 -24.15 -9.38
C PRO A 456 -13.00 -24.56 -8.86
N ASP A 457 -12.84 -25.79 -8.40
CA ASP A 457 -11.59 -26.42 -7.98
C ASP A 457 -10.86 -27.13 -9.13
N ARG A 458 -11.43 -27.11 -10.34
CA ARG A 458 -10.84 -27.70 -11.54
C ARG A 458 -9.50 -27.06 -11.89
N ILE A 459 -8.49 -27.87 -12.21
CA ILE A 459 -7.20 -27.43 -12.73
C ILE A 459 -7.01 -27.83 -14.18
N THR A 460 -6.22 -27.06 -14.92
CA THR A 460 -5.85 -27.32 -16.30
C THR A 460 -4.41 -27.86 -16.44
N ASN A 461 -3.64 -27.82 -15.39
CA ASN A 461 -2.30 -28.36 -15.23
C ASN A 461 -2.31 -29.75 -14.54
N GLU A 462 -1.23 -30.16 -13.90
CA GLU A 462 -1.16 -31.40 -13.11
C GLU A 462 -1.21 -31.11 -11.60
N PRO A 463 -1.80 -31.99 -10.78
CA PRO A 463 -1.94 -31.75 -9.34
C PRO A 463 -0.64 -31.67 -8.55
N ASP A 464 0.46 -32.23 -9.09
CA ASP A 464 1.80 -32.26 -8.49
C ASP A 464 2.76 -31.19 -9.09
N ASP A 465 2.22 -30.23 -9.82
CA ASP A 465 2.99 -29.11 -10.36
C ASP A 465 3.54 -28.19 -9.24
N VAL A 466 4.74 -27.64 -9.44
CA VAL A 466 5.52 -26.93 -8.44
C VAL A 466 5.64 -25.45 -8.77
N GLY A 467 5.38 -24.62 -7.77
CA GLY A 467 5.74 -23.20 -7.77
C GLY A 467 6.47 -22.86 -6.46
N GLU A 468 7.66 -22.32 -6.57
CA GLU A 468 8.50 -21.89 -5.44
C GLU A 468 8.86 -20.42 -5.61
N GLU A 469 8.91 -19.68 -4.49
CA GLU A 469 9.31 -18.29 -4.50
C GLU A 469 10.14 -17.96 -3.25
N GLU A 470 11.26 -17.29 -3.46
CA GLU A 470 12.13 -16.80 -2.41
C GLU A 470 12.42 -15.31 -2.64
N TYR A 471 12.21 -14.49 -1.62
CA TYR A 471 12.46 -13.05 -1.66
C TYR A 471 13.31 -12.63 -0.48
N PHE A 472 14.33 -11.84 -0.75
CA PHE A 472 15.19 -11.19 0.24
C PHE A 472 15.27 -9.70 -0.03
N SER A 473 15.11 -8.89 1.01
CA SER A 473 15.32 -7.44 0.94
C SER A 473 16.11 -6.95 2.12
N ALA A 474 17.03 -6.02 1.86
CA ALA A 474 17.78 -5.33 2.90
C ALA A 474 17.97 -3.85 2.54
N GLY A 475 17.84 -2.97 3.53
CA GLY A 475 17.98 -1.56 3.25
C GLY A 475 18.12 -0.70 4.49
N TYR A 476 18.26 0.61 4.24
CA TYR A 476 18.22 1.62 5.28
C TYR A 476 17.41 2.84 4.83
N ASP A 477 16.91 3.58 5.82
CA ASP A 477 16.29 4.89 5.68
C ASP A 477 16.90 5.84 6.72
N LEU A 478 17.62 6.85 6.24
CA LEU A 478 18.25 7.90 7.04
C LEU A 478 17.46 9.19 6.90
N GLU A 479 16.98 9.73 8.01
CA GLU A 479 16.46 11.10 8.08
C GLU A 479 17.39 11.96 8.94
N HIS A 480 17.84 13.11 8.40
CA HIS A 480 18.61 14.09 9.14
C HIS A 480 17.93 15.46 9.11
N ARG A 481 17.59 15.99 10.26
CA ARG A 481 16.99 17.32 10.47
C ARG A 481 18.08 18.37 10.72
N PHE A 482 18.46 19.11 9.69
CA PHE A 482 19.43 20.21 9.84
C PHE A 482 18.94 21.27 10.84
N ASN A 483 17.65 21.56 10.78
CA ASN A 483 16.90 22.45 11.67
C ASN A 483 15.40 22.17 11.52
N ASP A 484 14.55 22.95 12.18
CA ASP A 484 13.09 22.77 12.17
C ASP A 484 12.43 23.03 10.79
N LYS A 485 13.18 23.49 9.79
CA LYS A 485 12.67 23.84 8.45
C LYS A 485 13.30 23.04 7.33
N TRP A 486 14.41 22.38 7.56
CA TRP A 486 15.15 21.65 6.53
C TRP A 486 15.53 20.27 7.01
N LYS A 487 15.15 19.27 6.23
CA LYS A 487 15.53 17.88 6.45
C LYS A 487 16.01 17.21 5.16
N LEU A 488 16.88 16.23 5.31
CA LEU A 488 17.36 15.34 4.27
C LEU A 488 16.89 13.94 4.59
N ARG A 489 16.37 13.25 3.60
CA ARG A 489 16.16 11.80 3.62
C ARG A 489 17.07 11.16 2.58
N ASN A 490 17.73 10.06 2.96
CA ASN A 490 18.47 9.20 2.06
C ASN A 490 18.14 7.76 2.40
N ALA A 491 17.65 7.01 1.44
CA ALA A 491 17.20 5.65 1.65
C ALA A 491 17.70 4.75 0.53
N PHE A 492 18.12 3.54 0.89
CA PHE A 492 18.61 2.52 -0.02
C PHE A 492 17.89 1.20 0.23
N ARG A 493 17.61 0.47 -0.85
CA ARG A 493 17.07 -0.88 -0.80
C ARG A 493 17.72 -1.76 -1.84
N PHE A 494 18.18 -2.93 -1.39
CA PHE A 494 18.52 -4.07 -2.22
C PHE A 494 17.40 -5.10 -2.11
N THR A 495 17.03 -5.69 -3.24
CA THR A 495 16.12 -6.83 -3.28
C THR A 495 16.69 -7.92 -4.17
N GLN A 496 16.47 -9.16 -3.80
CA GLN A 496 16.74 -10.34 -4.60
C GLN A 496 15.53 -11.25 -4.56
N GLN A 497 15.17 -11.79 -5.72
CA GLN A 497 14.07 -12.72 -5.88
C GLN A 497 14.52 -13.90 -6.71
N ASN A 498 14.06 -15.09 -6.32
CA ASN A 498 14.18 -16.32 -7.10
C ASN A 498 12.79 -16.94 -7.18
N ALA A 499 12.37 -17.32 -8.38
CA ALA A 499 11.13 -18.03 -8.60
C ALA A 499 11.36 -19.24 -9.49
N LEU A 500 10.62 -20.32 -9.25
CA LEU A 500 10.62 -21.53 -10.07
C LEU A 500 9.19 -21.96 -10.33
N LEU A 501 8.91 -22.26 -11.57
CA LEU A 501 7.69 -22.91 -12.00
C LEU A 501 8.06 -24.20 -12.74
N GLU A 502 7.47 -25.32 -12.35
CA GLU A 502 7.55 -26.61 -13.07
C GLU A 502 6.15 -27.13 -13.26
N THR A 503 5.66 -27.20 -14.50
CA THR A 503 4.23 -27.44 -14.75
C THR A 503 3.94 -28.12 -16.09
N ALA A 504 2.77 -28.75 -16.16
CA ALA A 504 2.09 -29.03 -17.41
C ALA A 504 1.34 -27.77 -17.86
N PHE A 505 2.00 -26.90 -18.61
CA PHE A 505 1.50 -25.58 -18.99
C PHE A 505 0.34 -25.69 -19.98
N PRO A 506 -0.86 -25.17 -19.69
CA PRO A 506 -2.01 -25.16 -20.60
C PRO A 506 -1.77 -24.11 -21.71
N PHE A 507 -1.81 -24.55 -22.95
CA PHE A 507 -1.47 -23.72 -24.11
C PHE A 507 -2.68 -23.30 -24.94
N ALA A 508 -3.59 -24.23 -25.20
CA ALA A 508 -4.77 -24.01 -26.02
C ALA A 508 -5.92 -24.91 -25.60
N ILE A 509 -7.13 -24.48 -25.91
CA ILE A 509 -8.36 -25.28 -25.71
C ILE A 509 -9.09 -25.43 -27.05
N ASP A 510 -9.55 -26.65 -27.34
CA ASP A 510 -10.55 -26.88 -28.35
C ASP A 510 -11.95 -26.75 -27.71
N GLU A 511 -12.59 -25.61 -27.90
CA GLU A 511 -13.87 -25.28 -27.29
C GLU A 511 -14.97 -26.30 -27.63
N SER A 512 -14.91 -26.91 -28.82
CA SER A 512 -15.92 -27.89 -29.29
C SER A 512 -15.86 -29.20 -28.52
N THR A 513 -14.69 -29.56 -27.99
CA THR A 513 -14.47 -30.82 -27.26
C THR A 513 -14.12 -30.61 -25.79
N GLY A 514 -13.72 -29.40 -25.40
CA GLY A 514 -13.18 -29.11 -24.07
C GLY A 514 -11.77 -29.71 -23.87
N THR A 515 -11.05 -30.01 -24.94
CA THR A 515 -9.70 -30.58 -24.86
C THR A 515 -8.66 -29.47 -24.68
N VAL A 516 -7.97 -29.46 -23.53
CA VAL A 516 -6.85 -28.56 -23.23
C VAL A 516 -5.55 -29.20 -23.72
N THR A 517 -4.87 -28.55 -24.65
CA THR A 517 -3.53 -28.94 -25.11
C THR A 517 -2.49 -28.32 -24.20
N ARG A 518 -1.55 -29.12 -23.70
CA ARG A 518 -0.54 -28.71 -22.72
C ARG A 518 0.86 -29.12 -23.18
N PHE A 519 1.89 -28.54 -22.58
CA PHE A 519 3.28 -28.94 -22.71
C PHE A 519 4.01 -28.87 -21.38
N TRP A 520 5.06 -29.67 -21.19
CA TRP A 520 5.89 -29.57 -20.01
C TRP A 520 6.81 -28.33 -20.09
N ALA A 521 6.79 -27.52 -19.04
CA ALA A 521 7.58 -26.30 -18.94
C ALA A 521 8.22 -26.17 -17.56
N ALA A 522 9.46 -25.65 -17.55
CA ALA A 522 10.10 -25.10 -16.37
C ALA A 522 10.54 -23.66 -16.62
N GLN A 523 10.26 -22.77 -15.68
CA GLN A 523 10.57 -21.34 -15.77
C GLN A 523 11.31 -20.90 -14.51
N PRO A 524 12.62 -21.10 -14.42
CA PRO A 524 13.42 -20.47 -13.37
C PRO A 524 13.62 -19.00 -13.70
N GLN A 525 13.40 -18.13 -12.69
CA GLN A 525 13.57 -16.70 -12.77
C GLN A 525 14.42 -16.19 -11.61
N GLU A 526 15.36 -15.29 -11.89
CA GLU A 526 16.16 -14.60 -10.87
C GLU A 526 16.12 -13.10 -11.13
N GLY A 527 15.85 -12.30 -10.08
CA GLY A 527 15.82 -10.84 -10.18
C GLY A 527 16.61 -10.19 -9.05
N GLU A 528 17.37 -9.14 -9.39
CA GLU A 528 18.05 -8.27 -8.42
C GLU A 528 17.68 -6.80 -8.68
N SER A 529 17.46 -6.03 -7.59
CA SER A 529 17.23 -4.58 -7.69
C SER A 529 18.02 -3.81 -6.64
N TYR A 530 18.59 -2.70 -7.08
CA TYR A 530 19.32 -1.73 -6.27
C TYR A 530 18.65 -0.36 -6.40
N SER A 531 18.02 0.14 -5.35
CA SER A 531 17.30 1.41 -5.36
C SER A 531 17.89 2.39 -4.35
N LEU A 532 18.16 3.61 -4.77
CA LEU A 532 18.61 4.72 -3.94
C LEU A 532 17.69 5.92 -4.13
N GLN A 533 17.15 6.44 -3.05
CA GLN A 533 16.34 7.65 -3.03
C GLN A 533 16.99 8.69 -2.13
N THR A 534 17.13 9.92 -2.64
CA THR A 534 17.62 11.06 -1.84
C THR A 534 16.68 12.23 -2.03
N SER A 535 16.20 12.81 -0.95
CA SER A 535 15.33 13.98 -1.02
C SER A 535 15.65 14.99 0.07
N THR A 536 15.39 16.27 -0.24
CA THR A 536 15.50 17.37 0.71
C THR A 536 14.20 18.13 0.77
N GLU A 537 13.64 18.24 1.95
CA GLU A 537 12.45 19.04 2.24
C GLU A 537 12.84 20.35 2.90
N GLY A 538 12.22 21.46 2.49
CA GLY A 538 12.51 22.78 3.03
C GLY A 538 11.27 23.65 3.17
N LYS A 539 11.19 24.42 4.26
CA LYS A 539 10.12 25.39 4.52
C LYS A 539 10.69 26.80 4.64
N PHE A 540 10.19 27.74 3.84
CA PHE A 540 10.60 29.14 3.88
C PHE A 540 9.47 30.07 3.44
N ALA A 541 9.65 31.38 3.62
CA ALA A 541 8.69 32.40 3.18
C ALA A 541 9.29 33.39 2.21
N THR A 542 8.53 33.80 1.18
CA THR A 542 8.83 34.87 0.25
C THR A 542 7.78 35.98 0.42
N GLY A 543 8.08 36.95 1.27
CA GLY A 543 7.11 37.97 1.65
C GLY A 543 5.96 37.38 2.48
N LYS A 544 4.77 37.29 1.90
CA LYS A 544 3.59 36.71 2.54
C LYS A 544 3.30 35.28 2.09
N LEU A 545 4.05 34.75 1.13
CA LEU A 545 3.89 33.41 0.61
C LEU A 545 4.75 32.45 1.43
N GLU A 546 4.15 31.36 1.88
CA GLU A 546 4.87 30.27 2.52
C GLU A 546 5.11 29.16 1.49
N HIS A 547 6.33 28.65 1.47
CA HIS A 547 6.78 27.60 0.56
C HIS A 547 7.15 26.36 1.33
N GLU A 548 6.71 25.21 0.84
CA GLU A 548 7.15 23.89 1.27
C GLU A 548 7.68 23.16 0.05
N VAL A 549 9.01 23.11 -0.06
CA VAL A 549 9.69 22.57 -1.25
C VAL A 549 10.22 21.18 -0.98
N LEU A 550 10.18 20.35 -2.02
CA LEU A 550 10.80 19.03 -2.05
C LEU A 550 11.65 18.90 -3.31
N PHE A 551 12.92 18.52 -3.14
CA PHE A 551 13.82 18.17 -4.24
C PHE A 551 14.25 16.73 -4.05
N GLY A 552 14.29 15.94 -5.11
CA GLY A 552 14.68 14.56 -5.01
C GLY A 552 15.42 14.01 -6.22
N LEU A 553 16.16 12.95 -5.94
CA LEU A 553 16.92 12.12 -6.89
C LEU A 553 16.59 10.66 -6.57
N ASP A 554 16.19 9.91 -7.59
CA ASP A 554 15.96 8.47 -7.54
C ASP A 554 16.90 7.78 -8.53
N LEU A 555 17.58 6.75 -8.08
CA LEU A 555 18.39 5.86 -8.89
C LEU A 555 17.90 4.43 -8.67
N ASN A 556 17.75 3.68 -9.74
CA ASN A 556 17.45 2.26 -9.68
C ASN A 556 18.19 1.49 -10.78
N LEU A 557 18.66 0.32 -10.43
CA LEU A 557 19.20 -0.68 -11.32
C LEU A 557 18.47 -1.99 -11.03
N THR A 558 17.88 -2.60 -12.06
CA THR A 558 17.31 -3.95 -11.99
C THR A 558 18.02 -4.86 -13.00
N GLU A 559 18.20 -6.12 -12.63
CA GLU A 559 18.69 -7.18 -13.50
C GLU A 559 17.77 -8.39 -13.31
N ASP A 560 17.04 -8.77 -14.35
CA ASP A 560 16.10 -9.89 -14.36
C ASP A 560 16.57 -10.92 -15.39
N ASN A 561 16.71 -12.18 -14.95
CA ASN A 561 17.06 -13.32 -15.77
C ASN A 561 15.86 -14.26 -15.84
N PHE A 562 15.39 -14.54 -17.03
CA PHE A 562 14.23 -15.39 -17.27
C PHE A 562 14.58 -16.48 -18.29
N ASN A 563 14.35 -17.72 -17.92
CA ASN A 563 14.61 -18.89 -18.76
C ASN A 563 13.34 -19.67 -18.98
N ASP A 564 13.12 -20.10 -20.25
CA ASP A 564 12.06 -21.05 -20.60
C ASP A 564 12.67 -22.38 -21.04
N LEU A 565 12.41 -23.41 -20.26
CA LEU A 565 12.70 -24.77 -20.64
C LEU A 565 11.39 -25.47 -21.03
N ILE A 566 11.19 -25.73 -22.32
CA ILE A 566 9.92 -26.23 -22.82
C ILE A 566 10.13 -27.41 -23.78
N ARG A 567 9.29 -28.44 -23.66
CA ARG A 567 9.24 -29.58 -24.58
C ARG A 567 8.04 -29.45 -25.49
N LEU A 568 8.27 -28.96 -26.73
CA LEU A 568 7.23 -28.83 -27.78
C LEU A 568 7.18 -30.04 -28.73
N ASP A 569 8.19 -30.92 -28.73
CA ASP A 569 8.37 -32.03 -29.70
C ASP A 569 7.78 -33.36 -29.21
N GLN A 570 6.70 -33.31 -28.45
CA GLN A 570 6.08 -34.54 -27.96
C GLN A 570 5.41 -35.30 -29.12
N GLU A 571 5.77 -36.60 -29.28
CA GLU A 571 5.13 -37.49 -30.25
C GLU A 571 3.61 -37.65 -29.98
N THR A 572 3.19 -37.45 -28.74
CA THR A 572 1.79 -37.43 -28.29
C THR A 572 1.51 -36.14 -27.52
N PRO A 573 0.53 -35.34 -27.91
CA PRO A 573 0.11 -34.16 -27.18
C PRO A 573 -0.22 -34.51 -25.74
N LEU A 574 0.12 -33.57 -24.79
CA LEU A 574 -0.27 -33.67 -23.40
C LEU A 574 -1.68 -33.08 -23.26
N GLU A 575 -2.70 -33.87 -23.63
CA GLU A 575 -4.10 -33.45 -23.66
C GLU A 575 -4.78 -33.73 -22.34
N LEU A 576 -5.72 -32.83 -21.95
CA LEU A 576 -6.61 -32.99 -20.80
C LEU A 576 -8.04 -32.71 -21.24
N ASP A 577 -8.97 -33.63 -20.98
CA ASP A 577 -10.40 -33.36 -21.07
C ASP A 577 -10.83 -32.50 -19.88
N LEU A 578 -11.18 -31.24 -20.12
CA LEU A 578 -11.57 -30.28 -19.07
C LEU A 578 -12.80 -30.72 -18.28
N PHE A 579 -13.73 -31.43 -18.95
CA PHE A 579 -14.99 -31.87 -18.33
C PHE A 579 -14.83 -33.18 -17.53
N ASN A 580 -13.93 -34.10 -17.99
CA ASN A 580 -13.68 -35.39 -17.34
C ASN A 580 -12.15 -35.63 -17.22
N PRO A 581 -11.42 -34.83 -16.43
CA PRO A 581 -9.97 -34.91 -16.39
C PRO A 581 -9.47 -36.25 -15.82
N VAL A 582 -8.37 -36.69 -16.39
CA VAL A 582 -7.58 -37.79 -15.85
C VAL A 582 -6.15 -37.33 -15.73
N TYR A 583 -5.76 -36.96 -14.55
CA TYR A 583 -4.41 -36.48 -14.24
C TYR A 583 -3.40 -37.63 -14.16
N GLY A 584 -2.08 -37.29 -14.29
CA GLY A 584 -0.99 -38.27 -14.18
C GLY A 584 -0.91 -39.28 -15.33
N ASN A 585 -1.64 -39.04 -16.44
CA ASN A 585 -1.60 -39.95 -17.60
C ASN A 585 -0.28 -39.93 -18.35
N SER A 586 0.46 -38.85 -18.30
CA SER A 586 1.78 -38.67 -18.91
C SER A 586 2.83 -38.64 -17.82
N PRO A 587 3.93 -39.38 -17.98
CA PRO A 587 5.00 -39.36 -16.98
C PRO A 587 5.64 -37.97 -16.90
N ARG A 588 5.76 -37.44 -15.68
CA ARG A 588 6.45 -36.20 -15.40
C ARG A 588 7.92 -36.28 -15.85
N PRO A 589 8.44 -35.35 -16.64
CA PRO A 589 9.82 -35.39 -17.07
C PRO A 589 10.78 -34.99 -15.93
N ASP A 590 12.05 -35.26 -16.11
CA ASP A 590 13.10 -34.54 -15.38
C ASP A 590 13.24 -33.15 -16.05
N PHE A 591 12.78 -32.09 -15.37
CA PHE A 591 12.69 -30.73 -15.91
C PHE A 591 14.06 -30.14 -16.29
N ASP A 592 15.13 -30.56 -15.60
CA ASP A 592 16.52 -30.19 -15.95
C ASP A 592 16.94 -30.69 -17.34
N THR A 593 16.19 -31.64 -17.92
CA THR A 593 16.45 -32.21 -19.24
C THR A 593 15.61 -31.60 -20.36
N LEU A 594 14.74 -30.66 -20.03
CA LEU A 594 13.94 -29.98 -21.05
C LEU A 594 14.81 -29.08 -21.95
N PRO A 595 14.48 -28.97 -23.24
CA PRO A 595 15.15 -28.00 -24.11
C PRO A 595 14.99 -26.57 -23.62
N LEU A 596 16.08 -25.83 -23.46
CA LEU A 596 16.07 -24.40 -23.22
C LEU A 596 15.68 -23.69 -24.51
N ILE A 597 14.55 -22.98 -24.54
CA ILE A 597 14.02 -22.27 -25.70
C ILE A 597 14.08 -20.74 -25.59
N SER A 598 14.26 -20.23 -24.37
CA SER A 598 14.50 -18.80 -24.10
C SER A 598 15.50 -18.68 -22.96
N ASP A 599 16.49 -17.80 -23.14
CA ASP A 599 17.45 -17.37 -22.10
C ASP A 599 17.62 -15.87 -22.24
N ARG A 600 16.77 -15.13 -21.50
CA ARG A 600 16.63 -13.68 -21.60
C ARG A 600 17.13 -13.01 -20.33
N GLN A 601 18.04 -12.05 -20.52
CA GLN A 601 18.47 -11.13 -19.45
C GLN A 601 17.99 -9.72 -19.78
N THR A 602 17.32 -9.09 -18.81
CA THR A 602 16.86 -7.70 -18.91
C THR A 602 17.54 -6.86 -17.83
N GLU A 603 18.36 -5.90 -18.26
CA GLU A 603 18.95 -4.90 -17.37
C GLU A 603 18.24 -3.56 -17.58
N THR A 604 17.69 -2.96 -16.50
CA THR A 604 17.05 -1.66 -16.57
C THR A 604 17.70 -0.68 -15.61
N ARG A 605 18.10 0.48 -16.12
CA ARG A 605 18.73 1.59 -15.38
C ARG A 605 17.80 2.79 -15.40
N ARG A 606 17.45 3.29 -14.22
CA ARG A 606 16.51 4.39 -14.03
C ARG A 606 17.16 5.52 -13.27
N LEU A 607 17.00 6.74 -13.80
CA LEU A 607 17.38 7.99 -13.11
C LEU A 607 16.19 8.93 -13.15
N GLY A 608 15.74 9.39 -11.98
CA GLY A 608 14.70 10.40 -11.84
C GLY A 608 15.17 11.59 -11.03
N ILE A 609 14.92 12.81 -11.51
CA ILE A 609 15.17 14.06 -10.78
C ILE A 609 13.88 14.85 -10.71
N PHE A 610 13.46 15.24 -9.51
CA PHE A 610 12.19 15.94 -9.34
C PHE A 610 12.27 17.11 -8.37
N ALA A 611 11.37 18.06 -8.58
CA ALA A 611 11.17 19.21 -7.71
C ALA A 611 9.67 19.47 -7.55
N GLN A 612 9.25 19.83 -6.35
CA GLN A 612 7.88 20.19 -6.02
C GLN A 612 7.87 21.39 -5.08
N ASP A 613 6.92 22.30 -5.23
CA ASP A 613 6.67 23.42 -4.31
C ASP A 613 5.18 23.49 -3.99
N ARG A 614 4.87 23.50 -2.71
CA ARG A 614 3.55 23.84 -2.19
C ARG A 614 3.56 25.29 -1.69
N VAL A 615 2.93 26.19 -2.45
CA VAL A 615 2.86 27.62 -2.16
C VAL A 615 1.55 27.93 -1.45
N SER A 616 1.63 28.34 -0.19
CA SER A 616 0.48 28.80 0.60
C SER A 616 0.31 30.31 0.43
N PHE A 617 -0.78 30.73 -0.22
CA PHE A 617 -1.16 32.13 -0.38
C PHE A 617 -1.88 32.67 0.85
N THR A 618 -2.65 31.80 1.49
CA THR A 618 -3.35 32.01 2.74
C THR A 618 -3.47 30.67 3.48
N GLU A 619 -3.89 30.67 4.72
CA GLU A 619 -4.20 29.44 5.49
C GLU A 619 -5.27 28.54 4.81
N ASN A 620 -6.05 29.12 3.90
CA ASN A 620 -7.17 28.44 3.24
C ASN A 620 -6.96 28.16 1.73
N PHE A 621 -5.86 28.65 1.15
CA PHE A 621 -5.64 28.50 -0.29
C PHE A 621 -4.16 28.27 -0.60
N PHE A 622 -3.85 27.16 -1.26
CA PHE A 622 -2.53 26.84 -1.71
C PHE A 622 -2.50 26.15 -3.07
N LEU A 623 -1.37 26.29 -3.73
CA LEU A 623 -1.03 25.71 -5.02
C LEU A 623 0.10 24.70 -4.81
N LEU A 624 -0.02 23.53 -5.42
CA LEU A 624 1.06 22.54 -5.55
C LEU A 624 1.52 22.55 -7.02
N GLY A 625 2.81 22.71 -7.25
CA GLY A 625 3.43 22.52 -8.57
C GLY A 625 4.59 21.56 -8.47
N GLY A 626 4.71 20.66 -9.41
CA GLY A 626 5.80 19.68 -9.46
C GLY A 626 6.24 19.38 -10.89
N LEU A 627 7.51 19.02 -11.04
CA LEU A 627 8.12 18.64 -12.29
C LEU A 627 9.14 17.53 -12.03
N ARG A 628 9.14 16.52 -12.89
CA ARG A 628 10.13 15.44 -12.85
C ARG A 628 10.68 15.20 -14.25
N TYR A 629 11.97 14.91 -14.31
CA TYR A 629 12.63 14.35 -15.48
C TYR A 629 13.10 12.95 -15.15
N ASP A 630 12.72 12.00 -15.98
CA ASP A 630 13.17 10.61 -15.93
C ASP A 630 13.92 10.23 -17.19
N THR A 631 14.90 9.34 -17.04
CA THR A 631 15.49 8.58 -18.11
C THR A 631 15.56 7.12 -17.72
N VAL A 632 15.04 6.26 -18.57
CA VAL A 632 14.97 4.80 -18.39
C VAL A 632 15.70 4.16 -19.55
N LYS A 633 16.82 3.49 -19.25
CA LYS A 633 17.54 2.69 -20.22
C LYS A 633 17.31 1.22 -19.95
N GLN A 634 16.80 0.48 -20.94
CA GLN A 634 16.60 -0.95 -20.89
C GLN A 634 17.53 -1.62 -21.89
N ILE A 635 18.13 -2.73 -21.49
CA ILE A 635 18.97 -3.59 -22.32
C ILE A 635 18.44 -5.00 -22.17
N ILE A 636 18.00 -5.59 -23.27
CA ILE A 636 17.50 -6.95 -23.36
C ILE A 636 18.51 -7.76 -24.13
N THR A 637 19.05 -8.80 -23.51
CA THR A 637 19.99 -9.75 -24.11
C THR A 637 19.32 -11.11 -24.22
N ASP A 638 19.24 -11.63 -25.44
CA ASP A 638 18.90 -13.03 -25.68
C ASP A 638 20.21 -13.82 -25.83
N ASN A 639 20.48 -14.68 -24.85
CA ASN A 639 21.70 -15.46 -24.80
C ASN A 639 21.72 -16.64 -25.78
N LEU A 640 20.53 -17.11 -26.25
CA LEU A 640 20.46 -18.19 -27.27
C LEU A 640 20.71 -17.66 -28.66
N GLU A 641 20.07 -16.54 -29.00
CA GLU A 641 20.24 -15.89 -30.32
C GLU A 641 21.47 -14.99 -30.37
N GLN A 642 22.10 -14.70 -29.21
CA GLN A 642 23.21 -13.78 -29.03
C GLN A 642 22.90 -12.38 -29.61
N THR A 643 21.69 -11.92 -29.33
CA THR A 643 21.21 -10.60 -29.72
C THR A 643 21.11 -9.68 -28.50
N GLU A 644 21.32 -8.38 -28.72
CA GLU A 644 21.16 -7.35 -27.70
C GLU A 644 20.32 -6.21 -28.29
N VAL A 645 19.22 -5.87 -27.62
CA VAL A 645 18.38 -4.73 -27.98
C VAL A 645 18.47 -3.72 -26.82
N SER A 646 18.68 -2.45 -27.15
CA SER A 646 18.77 -1.38 -26.14
C SER A 646 17.84 -0.23 -26.49
N SER A 647 17.00 0.17 -25.55
CA SER A 647 16.14 1.33 -25.66
C SER A 647 16.48 2.37 -24.57
N THR A 648 16.17 3.64 -24.84
CA THR A 648 16.26 4.72 -23.84
C THR A 648 15.05 5.63 -24.00
N ASN A 649 14.30 5.78 -22.93
CA ASN A 649 13.09 6.58 -22.86
C ASN A 649 13.29 7.75 -21.88
N ASP A 650 13.06 8.96 -22.37
CA ASP A 650 13.14 10.20 -21.58
C ASP A 650 11.75 10.80 -21.42
N ALA A 651 11.43 11.26 -20.23
CA ALA A 651 10.16 11.92 -19.96
C ALA A 651 10.30 13.16 -19.08
N LEU A 652 9.57 14.22 -19.44
CA LEU A 652 9.40 15.41 -18.61
C LEU A 652 7.94 15.50 -18.16
N ILE A 653 7.69 15.33 -16.88
CA ILE A 653 6.39 15.05 -16.31
C ILE A 653 5.97 16.19 -15.39
N PRO A 654 4.97 17.01 -15.75
CA PRO A 654 4.42 18.07 -14.91
C PRO A 654 3.28 17.56 -14.03
N ARG A 655 3.09 18.26 -12.92
CA ARG A 655 1.95 18.17 -12.02
C ARG A 655 1.56 19.54 -11.51
N VAL A 656 0.26 19.80 -11.42
CA VAL A 656 -0.26 21.02 -10.77
C VAL A 656 -1.56 20.69 -10.03
N GLY A 657 -1.72 21.29 -8.85
CA GLY A 657 -2.93 21.12 -8.07
C GLY A 657 -3.23 22.36 -7.23
N VAL A 658 -4.50 22.60 -6.97
CA VAL A 658 -4.96 23.66 -6.09
C VAL A 658 -5.85 23.09 -5.00
N VAL A 659 -5.74 23.64 -3.79
CA VAL A 659 -6.64 23.32 -2.68
C VAL A 659 -7.20 24.62 -2.11
N TYR A 660 -8.52 24.63 -1.93
CA TYR A 660 -9.24 25.73 -1.30
C TYR A 660 -10.10 25.19 -0.14
N LYS A 661 -9.91 25.76 1.04
CA LYS A 661 -10.62 25.40 2.28
C LYS A 661 -11.69 26.45 2.60
N PRO A 662 -12.90 26.37 2.04
CA PRO A 662 -13.97 27.35 2.32
C PRO A 662 -14.42 27.33 3.77
N LEU A 663 -14.32 26.16 4.41
CA LEU A 663 -14.67 25.90 5.80
C LEU A 663 -13.58 25.03 6.43
N LYS A 664 -13.37 25.13 7.74
CA LYS A 664 -12.37 24.30 8.45
C LYS A 664 -12.46 22.80 8.16
N PRO A 665 -13.67 22.16 8.11
CA PRO A 665 -13.76 20.73 7.86
C PRO A 665 -13.84 20.36 6.36
N VAL A 666 -13.76 21.29 5.42
CA VAL A 666 -13.97 21.02 3.99
C VAL A 666 -12.85 21.58 3.14
N SER A 667 -12.27 20.74 2.30
CA SER A 667 -11.30 21.10 1.26
C SER A 667 -11.88 20.79 -0.12
N LEU A 668 -11.85 21.76 -1.01
CA LEU A 668 -12.10 21.59 -2.44
C LEU A 668 -10.76 21.53 -3.14
N TYR A 669 -10.60 20.63 -4.09
CA TYR A 669 -9.38 20.55 -4.86
C TYR A 669 -9.62 20.33 -6.35
N ALA A 670 -8.63 20.71 -7.13
CA ALA A 670 -8.53 20.38 -8.54
C ALA A 670 -7.05 20.07 -8.86
N SER A 671 -6.81 19.11 -9.73
CA SER A 671 -5.45 18.76 -10.17
C SER A 671 -5.41 18.32 -11.61
N TYR A 672 -4.21 18.47 -12.19
CA TYR A 672 -3.77 17.90 -13.45
C TYR A 672 -2.42 17.22 -13.22
N SER A 673 -2.25 16.01 -13.67
CA SER A 673 -1.02 15.24 -13.58
C SER A 673 -0.82 14.35 -14.80
N GLN A 674 0.45 14.00 -15.04
CA GLN A 674 0.84 13.10 -16.13
C GLN A 674 1.57 11.89 -15.57
N SER A 675 1.56 10.82 -16.37
CA SER A 675 2.35 9.61 -16.18
C SER A 675 2.98 9.16 -17.50
N PHE A 676 3.96 8.27 -17.41
CA PHE A 676 4.51 7.55 -18.55
C PHE A 676 4.91 6.15 -18.13
N ALA A 677 4.86 5.22 -19.07
CA ALA A 677 5.37 3.86 -18.93
C ALA A 677 6.09 3.46 -20.23
N PRO A 678 7.32 2.93 -20.17
CA PRO A 678 7.98 2.36 -21.36
C PRO A 678 7.19 1.17 -21.88
N SER A 679 7.05 1.05 -23.19
CA SER A 679 6.51 -0.14 -23.84
C SER A 679 7.58 -1.23 -23.96
N GLU A 680 7.19 -2.49 -23.80
CA GLU A 680 8.06 -3.65 -24.05
C GLU A 680 7.95 -4.16 -25.49
N GLU A 681 6.99 -3.66 -26.26
CA GLU A 681 6.73 -4.07 -27.64
C GLU A 681 7.65 -3.37 -28.65
N THR A 682 7.76 -3.94 -29.84
CA THR A 682 8.66 -3.44 -30.92
C THR A 682 7.93 -3.25 -32.25
N THR A 683 8.45 -2.33 -33.07
CA THR A 683 8.02 -2.12 -34.45
C THR A 683 8.46 -3.26 -35.35
N ALA A 684 7.96 -3.29 -36.60
CA ALA A 684 8.36 -4.25 -37.65
C ALA A 684 9.87 -4.23 -37.95
N ASP A 685 10.54 -3.12 -37.72
CA ASP A 685 11.99 -2.97 -37.84
C ASP A 685 12.78 -3.39 -36.59
N GLY A 686 12.08 -3.84 -35.53
CA GLY A 686 12.66 -4.24 -34.24
C GLY A 686 13.08 -3.06 -33.35
N GLU A 687 12.60 -1.84 -33.64
CA GLU A 687 12.82 -0.68 -32.78
C GLU A 687 11.79 -0.66 -31.64
N ALA A 688 12.20 -0.22 -30.42
CA ALA A 688 11.29 -0.06 -29.29
C ALA A 688 10.25 1.04 -29.57
N LEU A 689 9.01 0.81 -29.15
CA LEU A 689 7.94 1.80 -29.27
C LEU A 689 8.19 3.03 -28.39
N GLU A 690 7.55 4.17 -28.75
CA GLU A 690 7.48 5.32 -27.84
C GLU A 690 6.75 4.94 -26.55
N PRO A 691 7.15 5.51 -25.40
CA PRO A 691 6.48 5.24 -24.14
C PRO A 691 5.00 5.62 -24.18
N GLU A 692 4.19 4.86 -23.49
CA GLU A 692 2.82 5.21 -23.16
C GLU A 692 2.76 6.48 -22.29
N LYS A 693 1.77 7.31 -22.50
CA LYS A 693 1.61 8.60 -21.82
C LYS A 693 0.21 8.72 -21.22
N GLY A 694 0.16 8.84 -19.92
CA GLY A 694 -1.08 9.13 -19.21
C GLY A 694 -1.23 10.61 -18.90
N ALA A 695 -2.43 11.15 -19.03
CA ALA A 695 -2.76 12.50 -18.61
C ALA A 695 -4.15 12.50 -17.94
N GLY A 696 -4.24 13.09 -16.76
CA GLY A 696 -5.49 13.11 -16.02
C GLY A 696 -5.75 14.41 -15.31
N TRP A 697 -7.02 14.78 -15.23
CA TRP A 697 -7.50 15.82 -14.34
C TRP A 697 -8.52 15.28 -13.36
N GLU A 698 -8.55 15.87 -12.17
CA GLU A 698 -9.41 15.47 -11.08
C GLU A 698 -9.97 16.68 -10.35
N LEU A 699 -11.24 16.58 -9.96
CA LEU A 699 -11.94 17.55 -9.11
C LEU A 699 -12.52 16.80 -7.91
N GLY A 700 -12.31 17.32 -6.70
CA GLY A 700 -12.85 16.63 -5.55
C GLY A 700 -13.13 17.49 -4.34
N VAL A 701 -13.78 16.85 -3.39
CA VAL A 701 -14.13 17.40 -2.09
C VAL A 701 -13.66 16.42 -1.02
N LYS A 702 -12.86 16.90 -0.06
CA LYS A 702 -12.48 16.16 1.14
C LYS A 702 -13.10 16.81 2.36
N SER A 703 -13.62 16.01 3.29
CA SER A 703 -14.27 16.51 4.48
C SER A 703 -13.89 15.75 5.73
N GLU A 704 -13.63 16.49 6.81
CA GLU A 704 -13.45 15.97 8.16
C GLU A 704 -14.72 16.23 8.96
N LEU A 705 -15.58 15.25 9.09
CA LEU A 705 -16.86 15.34 9.77
C LEU A 705 -16.72 14.82 11.22
N LEU A 706 -17.78 15.00 12.02
CA LEU A 706 -17.85 14.53 13.41
C LEU A 706 -16.65 14.94 14.27
N LYS A 707 -16.14 16.18 14.08
CA LYS A 707 -14.95 16.73 14.78
C LYS A 707 -13.66 15.99 14.45
N GLY A 708 -13.47 15.62 13.18
CA GLY A 708 -12.27 14.93 12.71
C GLY A 708 -12.26 13.42 12.94
N LYS A 709 -13.39 12.80 13.26
CA LYS A 709 -13.52 11.36 13.44
C LYS A 709 -13.97 10.60 12.20
N LEU A 710 -14.60 11.29 11.25
CA LEU A 710 -15.11 10.70 10.01
C LEU A 710 -14.56 11.50 8.82
N PHE A 711 -13.87 10.82 7.93
CA PHE A 711 -13.29 11.37 6.72
C PHE A 711 -14.11 10.93 5.51
N THR A 712 -14.32 11.86 4.58
CA THR A 712 -14.96 11.55 3.31
C THR A 712 -14.19 12.20 2.17
N THR A 713 -14.06 11.48 1.07
CA THR A 713 -13.56 11.97 -0.21
C THR A 713 -14.58 11.67 -1.27
N LEU A 714 -14.94 12.68 -2.08
CA LEU A 714 -15.72 12.53 -3.29
C LEU A 714 -14.91 13.14 -4.43
N ALA A 715 -14.65 12.38 -5.48
CA ALA A 715 -13.84 12.79 -6.62
C ALA A 715 -14.54 12.48 -7.94
N TYR A 716 -14.39 13.37 -8.91
CA TYR A 716 -14.62 13.12 -10.33
C TYR A 716 -13.26 13.16 -11.03
N PHE A 717 -12.99 12.18 -11.88
CA PHE A 717 -11.75 12.08 -12.65
C PHE A 717 -12.03 11.84 -14.14
N ASN A 718 -11.05 12.21 -14.96
CA ASN A 718 -10.96 11.83 -16.36
C ASN A 718 -9.48 11.67 -16.71
N ILE A 719 -9.13 10.50 -17.22
CA ILE A 719 -7.77 10.08 -17.54
C ILE A 719 -7.74 9.54 -18.95
N THR A 720 -6.75 9.95 -19.74
CA THR A 720 -6.49 9.42 -21.07
C THR A 720 -5.09 8.80 -21.09
N LYS A 721 -4.98 7.59 -21.62
CA LYS A 721 -3.73 6.84 -21.88
C LYS A 721 -3.51 6.82 -23.39
N GLN A 722 -2.40 7.38 -23.85
CA GLN A 722 -2.02 7.51 -25.26
C GLN A 722 -0.76 6.72 -25.56
N ASN A 723 -0.48 6.47 -26.83
CA ASN A 723 0.62 5.64 -27.32
C ASN A 723 0.48 4.18 -26.86
N VAL A 724 -0.72 3.69 -26.68
CA VAL A 724 -0.97 2.28 -26.38
C VAL A 724 -0.52 1.44 -27.57
N ALA A 725 0.25 0.38 -27.32
CA ALA A 725 0.70 -0.52 -28.35
C ALA A 725 -0.49 -1.26 -28.98
N THR A 726 -0.66 -1.12 -30.30
CA THR A 726 -1.66 -1.85 -31.09
C THR A 726 -0.94 -2.60 -32.19
N GLU A 727 -1.50 -3.73 -32.68
CA GLU A 727 -0.89 -4.48 -33.79
C GLU A 727 -0.77 -3.61 -35.04
N ASP A 728 0.35 -3.77 -35.80
CA ASP A 728 0.50 -3.11 -37.08
C ASP A 728 -0.42 -3.79 -38.10
N PRO A 729 -1.34 -3.04 -38.76
CA PRO A 729 -2.25 -3.62 -39.74
C PRO A 729 -1.55 -4.32 -40.94
N ASN A 730 -0.24 -4.10 -41.14
CA ASN A 730 0.53 -4.69 -42.22
C ASN A 730 1.40 -5.88 -41.78
N ASP A 731 1.65 -6.00 -40.46
CA ASP A 731 2.46 -7.07 -39.87
C ASP A 731 1.94 -7.46 -38.49
N PRO A 732 1.17 -8.56 -38.36
CA PRO A 732 0.54 -8.95 -37.11
C PRO A 732 1.53 -9.40 -36.02
N PHE A 733 2.83 -9.37 -36.27
CA PHE A 733 3.87 -9.69 -35.30
C PHE A 733 4.61 -8.44 -34.78
N SER A 734 4.20 -7.28 -35.23
CA SER A 734 4.78 -5.99 -34.81
C SER A 734 3.72 -5.03 -34.32
N PHE A 735 4.14 -3.97 -33.64
CA PHE A 735 3.25 -3.03 -33.00
C PHE A 735 3.51 -1.59 -33.42
N VAL A 736 2.49 -0.75 -33.26
CA VAL A 736 2.55 0.69 -33.48
C VAL A 736 1.86 1.41 -32.31
N THR A 737 2.20 2.68 -32.05
CA THR A 737 1.71 3.46 -30.91
C THR A 737 0.49 4.30 -31.26
N THR A 738 -0.53 3.71 -31.86
CA THR A 738 -1.75 4.40 -32.29
C THR A 738 -2.91 4.28 -31.32
N GLY A 739 -2.80 3.40 -30.30
CA GLY A 739 -3.89 3.16 -29.36
C GLY A 739 -4.10 4.32 -28.38
N GLU A 740 -5.37 4.57 -28.05
CA GLU A 740 -5.79 5.46 -26.96
C GLU A 740 -6.90 4.82 -26.14
N GLN A 741 -6.78 4.94 -24.82
CA GLN A 741 -7.75 4.47 -23.85
C GLN A 741 -8.16 5.63 -22.94
N GLN A 742 -9.45 5.71 -22.57
CA GLN A 742 -9.96 6.71 -21.66
C GLN A 742 -10.67 6.07 -20.49
N SER A 743 -10.49 6.62 -19.31
CA SER A 743 -11.28 6.28 -18.12
C SER A 743 -11.76 7.52 -17.42
N GLN A 744 -13.07 7.57 -17.12
CA GLN A 744 -13.69 8.65 -16.37
C GLN A 744 -14.66 8.08 -15.33
N GLY A 745 -14.90 8.83 -14.25
CA GLY A 745 -15.78 8.30 -13.23
C GLY A 745 -15.97 9.18 -12.01
N ILE A 746 -16.76 8.65 -11.08
CA ILE A 746 -17.03 9.24 -9.77
C ILE A 746 -16.68 8.23 -8.70
N GLU A 747 -15.92 8.65 -7.70
CA GLU A 747 -15.51 7.84 -6.58
C GLU A 747 -15.88 8.49 -5.25
N MET A 748 -16.28 7.66 -4.29
CA MET A 748 -16.56 8.08 -2.93
C MET A 748 -15.91 7.12 -1.92
N ASP A 749 -15.13 7.67 -1.00
CA ASP A 749 -14.56 6.95 0.13
C ASP A 749 -15.01 7.59 1.44
N VAL A 750 -15.36 6.77 2.42
CA VAL A 750 -15.78 7.18 3.78
C VAL A 750 -15.08 6.28 4.79
N THR A 751 -14.41 6.87 5.78
CA THR A 751 -13.72 6.10 6.82
C THR A 751 -13.71 6.82 8.15
N GLY A 752 -13.86 6.10 9.27
CA GLY A 752 -13.73 6.67 10.60
C GLY A 752 -14.69 6.11 11.65
N GLU A 753 -14.76 6.83 12.77
CA GLU A 753 -15.62 6.54 13.89
C GLU A 753 -16.90 7.39 13.83
N ILE A 754 -18.06 6.71 13.74
CA ILE A 754 -19.38 7.36 13.70
C ILE A 754 -19.86 7.74 15.11
N LEU A 755 -19.73 6.81 16.06
CA LEU A 755 -19.98 6.97 17.47
C LEU A 755 -18.94 6.20 18.26
N PRO A 756 -18.70 6.47 19.56
CA PRO A 756 -17.76 5.71 20.36
C PRO A 756 -17.97 4.20 20.27
N GLY A 757 -16.96 3.50 19.74
CA GLY A 757 -16.99 2.07 19.48
C GLY A 757 -17.70 1.65 18.20
N TRP A 758 -18.28 2.57 17.42
CA TRP A 758 -18.89 2.30 16.12
C TRP A 758 -18.05 2.90 15.01
N LYS A 759 -17.37 2.06 14.23
CA LYS A 759 -16.48 2.42 13.14
C LYS A 759 -17.01 1.91 11.82
N ALA A 760 -16.67 2.59 10.73
CA ALA A 760 -17.03 2.16 9.39
C ALA A 760 -15.97 2.57 8.37
N ILE A 761 -15.80 1.75 7.34
CA ILE A 761 -15.14 2.08 6.08
C ILE A 761 -16.09 1.70 4.95
N ALA A 762 -16.23 2.57 3.96
CA ALA A 762 -17.10 2.37 2.82
C ALA A 762 -16.51 3.00 1.58
N SER A 763 -16.70 2.35 0.45
CA SER A 763 -16.26 2.85 -0.85
C SER A 763 -17.32 2.59 -1.91
N TYR A 764 -17.38 3.48 -2.92
CA TYR A 764 -18.17 3.32 -4.13
C TYR A 764 -17.44 3.94 -5.31
N ALA A 765 -17.42 3.24 -6.44
CA ALA A 765 -16.95 3.78 -7.70
C ALA A 765 -17.93 3.50 -8.84
N TYR A 766 -18.12 4.51 -9.67
CA TYR A 766 -18.65 4.39 -11.02
C TYR A 766 -17.53 4.72 -11.99
N ILE A 767 -17.19 3.80 -12.89
CA ILE A 767 -16.07 3.92 -13.83
C ILE A 767 -16.59 3.60 -15.23
N ASP A 768 -16.32 4.49 -16.15
CA ASP A 768 -16.53 4.33 -17.58
C ASP A 768 -15.17 4.35 -18.24
N ALA A 769 -14.68 3.15 -18.60
CA ALA A 769 -13.34 2.94 -19.14
C ALA A 769 -13.44 2.22 -20.49
N GLU A 770 -12.94 2.85 -21.57
CA GLU A 770 -13.12 2.40 -22.95
C GLU A 770 -11.90 2.65 -23.83
N VAL A 771 -11.80 1.88 -24.91
CA VAL A 771 -10.86 2.11 -26.01
C VAL A 771 -11.42 3.25 -26.87
N THR A 772 -10.62 4.33 -27.07
CA THR A 772 -11.01 5.50 -27.87
C THR A 772 -10.30 5.54 -29.21
N GLU A 773 -9.17 4.87 -29.38
CA GLU A 773 -8.48 4.68 -30.66
C GLU A 773 -7.71 3.34 -30.66
N ASP A 774 -7.83 2.54 -31.69
CA ASP A 774 -7.11 1.28 -31.89
C ASP A 774 -7.20 0.86 -33.36
N ASN A 775 -6.26 -0.01 -33.83
CA ASN A 775 -6.21 -0.50 -35.19
C ASN A 775 -7.09 -1.74 -35.44
N LEU A 776 -7.34 -2.55 -34.43
CA LEU A 776 -8.08 -3.81 -34.48
C LEU A 776 -9.27 -3.84 -33.53
N ILE A 777 -9.09 -3.34 -32.31
CA ILE A 777 -10.12 -3.31 -31.29
C ILE A 777 -11.19 -2.27 -31.66
N GLU A 778 -12.45 -2.61 -31.53
CA GLU A 778 -13.56 -1.70 -31.82
C GLU A 778 -13.58 -0.54 -30.83
N VAL A 779 -13.60 0.69 -31.36
CA VAL A 779 -13.71 1.91 -30.55
C VAL A 779 -15.04 1.93 -29.79
N GLY A 780 -14.97 2.16 -28.49
CA GLY A 780 -16.09 2.07 -27.56
C GLY A 780 -16.16 0.75 -26.80
N ASN A 781 -15.28 -0.23 -27.13
CA ASN A 781 -15.12 -1.42 -26.30
C ASN A 781 -14.61 -1.02 -24.92
N ARG A 782 -15.18 -1.63 -23.91
CA ARG A 782 -14.79 -1.40 -22.52
C ARG A 782 -13.46 -2.08 -22.23
N LEU A 783 -12.66 -1.45 -21.38
CA LEU A 783 -11.44 -2.06 -20.88
C LEU A 783 -11.79 -3.33 -20.09
N ASN A 784 -11.01 -4.37 -20.29
CA ASN A 784 -11.21 -5.65 -19.60
C ASN A 784 -11.03 -5.53 -18.09
N ASN A 785 -11.75 -6.37 -17.37
CA ASN A 785 -11.75 -6.45 -15.90
C ASN A 785 -12.03 -5.11 -15.18
N ALA A 786 -12.67 -4.15 -15.86
CA ALA A 786 -13.06 -2.83 -15.35
C ALA A 786 -14.58 -2.77 -15.10
N PRO A 787 -15.08 -3.03 -13.87
CA PRO A 787 -16.50 -2.98 -13.58
C PRO A 787 -17.01 -1.53 -13.59
N GLU A 788 -18.18 -1.29 -14.19
CA GLU A 788 -18.82 0.04 -14.12
C GLU A 788 -19.13 0.47 -12.70
N ASN A 789 -19.55 -0.46 -11.88
CA ASN A 789 -19.96 -0.18 -10.51
C ASN A 789 -19.28 -1.14 -9.56
N SER A 790 -18.60 -0.60 -8.56
CA SER A 790 -18.09 -1.37 -7.43
C SER A 790 -18.40 -0.66 -6.12
N ALA A 791 -18.62 -1.44 -5.06
CA ALA A 791 -18.91 -0.90 -3.74
C ALA A 791 -18.42 -1.84 -2.65
N SER A 792 -17.86 -1.28 -1.60
CA SER A 792 -17.57 -2.01 -0.37
C SER A 792 -18.10 -1.28 0.85
N PHE A 793 -18.42 -2.05 1.86
CA PHE A 793 -18.82 -1.54 3.15
C PHE A 793 -18.40 -2.51 4.24
N TRP A 794 -17.73 -2.00 5.25
CA TRP A 794 -17.44 -2.74 6.47
C TRP A 794 -17.70 -1.85 7.68
N THR A 795 -18.34 -2.38 8.71
CA THR A 795 -18.61 -1.66 9.94
C THR A 795 -18.44 -2.57 11.15
N THR A 796 -17.89 -2.02 12.22
CA THR A 796 -17.75 -2.70 13.51
C THR A 796 -18.40 -1.91 14.61
N TYR A 797 -18.98 -2.60 15.57
CA TYR A 797 -19.42 -2.02 16.83
C TYR A 797 -18.82 -2.82 17.98
N LYS A 798 -17.97 -2.15 18.77
CA LYS A 798 -17.38 -2.71 19.99
C LYS A 798 -18.00 -2.04 21.20
N ILE A 799 -18.55 -2.82 22.12
CA ILE A 799 -19.18 -2.32 23.33
C ILE A 799 -18.11 -1.62 24.19
N PRO A 800 -18.21 -0.29 24.38
CA PRO A 800 -17.13 0.47 25.01
C PRO A 800 -17.17 0.42 26.55
N ARG A 801 -18.27 -0.03 27.17
CA ARG A 801 -18.49 0.02 28.64
C ARG A 801 -19.47 -1.06 29.11
N GLY A 802 -19.40 -1.43 30.41
CA GLY A 802 -20.31 -2.37 31.07
C GLY A 802 -19.79 -3.80 31.08
N ASP A 803 -20.67 -4.76 31.48
CA ASP A 803 -20.29 -6.17 31.69
C ASP A 803 -19.85 -6.88 30.41
N LEU A 804 -20.24 -6.37 29.26
CA LEU A 804 -19.87 -6.88 27.94
C LEU A 804 -18.85 -5.98 27.23
N GLN A 805 -18.12 -5.14 27.96
CA GLN A 805 -17.06 -4.29 27.39
C GLN A 805 -16.06 -5.14 26.62
N GLY A 806 -15.70 -4.71 25.41
CA GLY A 806 -14.79 -5.41 24.54
C GLY A 806 -15.44 -6.43 23.60
N LEU A 807 -16.72 -6.82 23.83
CA LEU A 807 -17.45 -7.61 22.85
C LEU A 807 -17.80 -6.76 21.64
N GLY A 808 -17.47 -7.23 20.45
CA GLY A 808 -17.73 -6.53 19.20
C GLY A 808 -18.30 -7.43 18.12
N LEU A 809 -18.98 -6.80 17.19
CA LEU A 809 -19.54 -7.41 15.99
C LEU A 809 -19.10 -6.59 14.77
N GLY A 810 -18.58 -7.27 13.75
CA GLY A 810 -18.28 -6.71 12.43
C GLY A 810 -19.22 -7.29 11.38
N VAL A 811 -19.63 -6.47 10.42
CA VAL A 811 -20.37 -6.93 9.24
C VAL A 811 -20.07 -6.03 8.05
N GLY A 812 -19.99 -6.64 6.87
CA GLY A 812 -19.75 -5.90 5.64
C GLY A 812 -20.10 -6.69 4.40
N PHE A 813 -19.96 -5.99 3.28
CA PHE A 813 -20.13 -6.58 1.96
C PHE A 813 -19.12 -6.00 0.96
N ASN A 814 -18.86 -6.75 -0.09
CA ASN A 814 -18.13 -6.31 -1.27
C ASN A 814 -18.96 -6.67 -2.50
N PHE A 815 -19.20 -5.70 -3.36
CA PHE A 815 -19.92 -5.81 -4.63
C PHE A 815 -19.01 -5.38 -5.77
N VAL A 816 -18.90 -6.21 -6.78
CA VAL A 816 -18.25 -5.91 -8.06
C VAL A 816 -19.27 -6.17 -9.16
N GLY A 817 -19.48 -5.17 -10.01
CA GLY A 817 -20.40 -5.24 -11.14
C GLY A 817 -19.90 -6.17 -12.25
N GLU A 818 -20.75 -6.37 -13.27
CA GLU A 818 -20.37 -7.03 -14.52
C GLU A 818 -19.18 -6.32 -15.17
N ARG A 819 -18.29 -7.08 -15.79
CA ARG A 819 -17.10 -6.57 -16.48
C ARG A 819 -16.78 -7.43 -17.70
N GLN A 820 -16.05 -6.87 -18.65
CA GLN A 820 -15.60 -7.59 -19.84
C GLN A 820 -14.41 -8.49 -19.50
N GLY A 821 -14.30 -9.61 -20.16
CA GLY A 821 -13.22 -10.58 -19.99
C GLY A 821 -11.98 -10.24 -20.83
N ASP A 822 -12.18 -9.59 -21.98
CA ASP A 822 -11.13 -9.19 -22.92
C ASP A 822 -11.42 -7.81 -23.53
N LEU A 823 -10.47 -7.26 -24.29
CA LEU A 823 -10.62 -5.98 -25.00
C LEU A 823 -11.56 -6.08 -26.21
N ASP A 824 -11.72 -7.26 -26.80
CA ASP A 824 -12.70 -7.49 -27.87
C ASP A 824 -14.14 -7.48 -27.36
N ASN A 825 -14.33 -7.51 -26.03
CA ASN A 825 -15.61 -7.66 -25.35
C ASN A 825 -16.37 -8.91 -25.79
N SER A 826 -15.62 -9.97 -26.11
CA SER A 826 -16.16 -11.24 -26.63
C SER A 826 -16.95 -12.02 -25.59
N PHE A 827 -16.60 -11.90 -24.31
CA PHE A 827 -17.28 -12.55 -23.19
C PHE A 827 -17.32 -11.67 -21.94
N LYS A 828 -18.17 -12.03 -21.01
CA LYS A 828 -18.42 -11.26 -19.78
C LYS A 828 -18.20 -12.06 -18.53
N LEU A 829 -17.72 -11.35 -17.53
CA LEU A 829 -17.61 -11.81 -16.15
C LEU A 829 -18.78 -11.24 -15.34
N ASP A 830 -19.61 -12.11 -14.79
CA ASP A 830 -20.77 -11.74 -14.00
C ASP A 830 -20.43 -10.94 -12.74
N SER A 831 -21.39 -10.15 -12.30
CA SER A 831 -21.31 -9.44 -11.04
C SER A 831 -21.36 -10.40 -9.84
N TYR A 832 -20.67 -10.05 -8.76
CA TYR A 832 -20.72 -10.81 -7.51
C TYR A 832 -20.92 -9.93 -6.28
N PHE A 833 -21.47 -10.55 -5.24
CA PHE A 833 -21.70 -9.94 -3.94
C PHE A 833 -21.24 -10.87 -2.83
N LEU A 834 -20.23 -10.42 -2.08
CA LEU A 834 -19.68 -11.13 -0.93
C LEU A 834 -20.14 -10.50 0.36
N THR A 835 -20.46 -11.32 1.37
CA THR A 835 -20.82 -10.85 2.70
C THR A 835 -19.84 -11.42 3.72
N ASN A 836 -19.32 -10.55 4.58
CA ASN A 836 -18.42 -10.90 5.66
C ASN A 836 -19.04 -10.55 7.01
N ALA A 837 -18.78 -11.36 8.02
CA ALA A 837 -19.16 -11.08 9.39
C ALA A 837 -18.09 -11.56 10.36
N ALA A 838 -17.92 -10.81 11.46
CA ALA A 838 -16.96 -11.11 12.51
C ALA A 838 -17.63 -10.95 13.89
N LEU A 839 -17.25 -11.80 14.82
CA LEU A 839 -17.55 -11.65 16.24
C LEU A 839 -16.21 -11.69 16.98
N PHE A 840 -15.94 -10.67 17.79
CA PHE A 840 -14.69 -10.57 18.52
C PHE A 840 -14.87 -10.13 19.95
N TYR A 841 -13.90 -10.43 20.79
CA TYR A 841 -13.87 -10.01 22.18
C TYR A 841 -12.45 -9.63 22.57
N GLU A 842 -12.28 -8.36 22.99
CA GLU A 842 -11.02 -7.81 23.46
C GLU A 842 -11.15 -7.43 24.94
N ARG A 843 -10.19 -7.86 25.75
CA ARG A 843 -10.22 -7.62 27.21
C ARG A 843 -8.95 -6.90 27.68
#